data_6d281de50ae1bf0da32beda1219b9040
#
_entry.id   6d281de50ae1bf0da32beda1219b9040
#
_cell.length_a   1.000
_cell.length_b   1.000
_cell.length_c   1.000
_cell.angle_alpha   90.00
_cell.angle_beta   90.00
_cell.angle_gamma   90.00
#
_symmetry.space_group_name_H-M   'P 1'
#
loop_
_entity.id
_entity.type
_entity.pdbx_description
1 polymer ?
#
loop_
_entity_poly.entity_id
_entity_poly.type
_entity_poly.pdbx_seq_one_letter_code
_entity_poly.pdbx_strand_id
1 'polypeptide(L)'
;MKKKHLFLLLSFLALTLGAQRQPEFSTAGFFQLPNSGREVFSMNPAWRFCKGPQRGAESRDFDDAAWDVVSLPHGIDYLPTEASGCVNYQGVVWYRKHFRPEARLKGKKIFLHFEAIMGKSKVFLNGHLLSEHYGGYLPIVADITDVVDWSRENVLSVMTDNSNDPSYPPGKKQEMLDYTYFGGIYRDCWLVAHDRLHITDPNVENTVAGGGLFVSYNHVSDASAEVRLQLQVRNERGKAFSGVVKYQLLQPNGRQAALVSQKISVKAGQAVQTVNRLTLKKPSLWSPENPQLYQLLVRVLDQKGRVVDGYRQRLGIRSVEFKGADGFWLNGKPYPHPLIGANRHQDFAVVGNAVPNSLHWSDAKKLRDAGLKVIRNAHCPQDPAFMDACDELGLFVLDNIPGWQFWNDAPEFAQRVFSDTRNLVRRDRNHACLWMWEPILNETWYPADFAKQTRDIVNEEYPFPYSTSGCDATARGHEYYDVLFAHPTNGNDVSVTQMDKRITYFTREWGDNVDDWNSHNSPSRVARNWGEVPMLVQAQHYAKPSYTYTSYDGLYRTTRQHIGGCLWHSFDHQRGYHPDPFYGGIMDVFRQPKYSYYMFQSQRDILKEERPFETGPMVHIAHEMTPFSPKDVTVYSNCEEVRLTFNRGGKQYSYKKPATKEGMPSPVITFKDVYDFMALKALSCKGRIADEYLLAEGIVDGKVVAADTVRPALRPSKIILWIDHEKQPLRADGSDAVVVVAAVADQNGNIKRLNNDYIKFFVEGEGRILGGADVMANPVPVKWGTAPVLIQSTLKPGKIKLTASMLFEGSQKPVSGVLEFSSVAASVPLVYDASEAASIPHTTGHVLDVSRQSSVNILEEQRRSVENAKRLKEVERQQEEFGEDRK
;
A
#
# COMPACT_ATOMS: atom_id res chain seq x y z
N MET A 1 -36.84 30.99 34.44
CA MET A 1 -36.71 29.75 33.65
C MET A 1 -36.53 30.02 32.16
N LYS A 2 -35.47 30.66 31.68
CA LYS A 2 -35.22 30.91 30.22
C LYS A 2 -33.73 30.98 29.84
N LYS A 3 -32.81 30.44 30.63
CA LYS A 3 -31.35 30.41 30.31
C LYS A 3 -30.70 29.03 30.18
N LYS A 4 -31.42 27.91 30.32
CA LYS A 4 -30.85 26.55 30.25
C LYS A 4 -30.96 25.86 28.87
N HIS A 5 -31.75 26.39 27.95
CA HIS A 5 -31.93 25.77 26.59
C HIS A 5 -31.00 26.32 25.51
N LEU A 6 -30.32 27.42 25.78
CA LEU A 6 -29.40 28.01 24.79
C LEU A 6 -28.01 27.36 24.81
N PHE A 7 -27.63 26.74 25.91
CA PHE A 7 -26.32 26.03 26.03
C PHE A 7 -26.31 24.64 25.39
N LEU A 8 -27.48 23.99 25.30
CA LEU A 8 -27.56 22.65 24.64
C LEU A 8 -27.58 22.74 23.10
N LEU A 9 -28.07 23.86 22.53
CA LEU A 9 -28.05 24.05 21.07
C LEU A 9 -26.65 24.45 20.54
N LEU A 10 -25.85 25.14 21.34
CA LEU A 10 -24.48 25.51 20.97
C LEU A 10 -23.48 24.32 21.09
N SER A 11 -23.76 23.37 21.97
CA SER A 11 -22.95 22.15 22.08
C SER A 11 -23.23 21.13 20.94
N PHE A 12 -24.43 21.15 20.35
CA PHE A 12 -24.75 20.34 19.17
C PHE A 12 -24.23 20.96 17.85
N LEU A 13 -24.07 22.28 17.78
CA LEU A 13 -23.48 22.94 16.60
C LEU A 13 -21.96 22.91 16.56
N ALA A 14 -21.32 22.74 17.72
CA ALA A 14 -19.84 22.61 17.78
C ALA A 14 -19.33 21.21 17.48
N LEU A 15 -20.22 20.19 17.43
CA LEU A 15 -19.88 18.81 17.08
C LEU A 15 -20.00 18.48 15.59
N THR A 16 -20.42 19.44 14.75
CA THR A 16 -20.56 19.23 13.30
C THR A 16 -19.49 19.94 12.46
N LEU A 17 -18.54 20.63 13.09
CA LEU A 17 -17.41 21.24 12.42
C LEU A 17 -16.14 20.46 12.75
N GLY A 18 -15.77 19.54 11.87
CA GLY A 18 -14.43 18.94 11.84
C GLY A 18 -14.29 17.47 12.22
N ALA A 19 -15.31 16.63 12.13
CA ALA A 19 -15.05 15.19 12.10
C ALA A 19 -14.42 14.85 10.74
N GLN A 20 -13.11 14.84 10.68
CA GLN A 20 -12.36 14.27 9.56
C GLN A 20 -12.94 12.89 9.29
N ARG A 21 -13.42 12.64 8.07
CA ARG A 21 -14.03 11.36 7.69
C ARG A 21 -12.97 10.27 7.88
N GLN A 22 -13.25 9.33 8.75
CA GLN A 22 -12.32 8.22 8.97
C GLN A 22 -12.29 7.32 7.74
N PRO A 23 -11.14 6.78 7.37
CA PRO A 23 -11.04 5.78 6.32
C PRO A 23 -11.97 4.60 6.55
N GLU A 24 -12.54 4.14 5.47
CA GLU A 24 -13.41 2.98 5.45
C GLU A 24 -12.92 2.00 4.40
N PHE A 25 -12.78 0.74 4.79
CA PHE A 25 -12.32 -0.33 3.92
C PHE A 25 -13.47 -1.22 3.49
N SER A 26 -13.39 -1.71 2.27
CA SER A 26 -14.28 -2.76 1.79
C SER A 26 -14.04 -4.06 2.56
N THR A 27 -15.06 -4.90 2.60
CA THR A 27 -15.01 -6.23 3.21
C THR A 27 -15.48 -7.24 2.16
N ALA A 28 -14.65 -8.22 1.84
CA ALA A 28 -14.97 -9.19 0.79
C ALA A 28 -15.40 -8.54 -0.55
N GLY A 29 -14.76 -7.40 -0.92
CA GLY A 29 -14.98 -6.70 -2.19
C GLY A 29 -16.19 -5.75 -2.25
N PHE A 30 -16.85 -5.45 -1.13
CA PHE A 30 -17.96 -4.50 -1.05
C PHE A 30 -17.98 -3.74 0.28
N PHE A 31 -18.69 -2.62 0.33
CA PHE A 31 -18.92 -1.88 1.57
C PHE A 31 -20.23 -2.32 2.21
N GLN A 32 -20.23 -2.49 3.52
CA GLN A 32 -21.41 -2.92 4.25
C GLN A 32 -22.53 -1.87 4.16
N LEU A 33 -23.76 -2.36 4.12
CA LEU A 33 -24.97 -1.56 4.16
C LEU A 33 -25.84 -2.04 5.33
N PRO A 34 -26.06 -1.21 6.35
CA PRO A 34 -26.89 -1.60 7.49
C PRO A 34 -28.29 -2.09 7.07
N ASN A 35 -28.79 -3.12 7.72
CA ASN A 35 -30.10 -3.72 7.47
C ASN A 35 -30.32 -4.18 6.01
N SER A 36 -29.25 -4.61 5.36
CA SER A 36 -29.30 -5.07 3.97
C SER A 36 -29.63 -6.56 3.82
N GLY A 37 -29.69 -7.33 4.90
CA GLY A 37 -29.82 -8.79 4.87
C GLY A 37 -28.48 -9.52 4.68
N ARG A 38 -27.45 -8.82 4.23
CA ARG A 38 -26.06 -9.33 4.12
C ARG A 38 -25.28 -8.94 5.37
N GLU A 39 -24.54 -9.89 5.91
CA GLU A 39 -23.74 -9.72 7.11
C GLU A 39 -22.32 -10.19 6.85
N VAL A 40 -21.34 -9.49 7.40
CA VAL A 40 -19.92 -9.81 7.27
C VAL A 40 -19.32 -9.90 8.65
N PHE A 41 -18.46 -10.90 8.84
CA PHE A 41 -17.74 -11.15 10.07
C PHE A 41 -16.25 -11.30 9.73
N SER A 42 -15.37 -10.72 10.54
CA SER A 42 -13.94 -10.96 10.42
C SER A 42 -13.60 -12.31 11.04
N MET A 43 -12.91 -13.13 10.27
CA MET A 43 -12.35 -14.41 10.71
C MET A 43 -10.88 -14.26 11.14
N ASN A 44 -10.33 -13.04 11.16
CA ASN A 44 -8.91 -12.79 11.39
C ASN A 44 -8.37 -13.23 12.75
N PRO A 45 -9.05 -13.05 13.88
CA PRO A 45 -8.46 -13.35 15.19
C PRO A 45 -8.30 -14.84 15.45
N ALA A 46 -7.27 -15.19 16.20
CA ALA A 46 -7.09 -16.48 16.86
C ALA A 46 -7.17 -17.71 15.95
N TRP A 47 -6.12 -17.92 15.17
CA TRP A 47 -5.88 -19.13 14.39
C TRP A 47 -4.78 -19.95 15.02
N ARG A 48 -4.96 -21.26 15.10
CA ARG A 48 -3.87 -22.21 15.36
C ARG A 48 -2.95 -22.27 14.16
N PHE A 49 -1.64 -22.21 14.39
CA PHE A 49 -0.62 -22.15 13.35
C PHE A 49 0.52 -23.10 13.62
N CYS A 50 0.98 -23.81 12.57
CA CYS A 50 2.12 -24.70 12.68
C CYS A 50 2.92 -24.75 11.37
N LYS A 51 4.25 -24.71 11.46
CA LYS A 51 5.16 -24.90 10.34
C LYS A 51 5.39 -26.39 10.05
N GLY A 52 5.64 -26.68 8.79
CA GLY A 52 5.91 -28.03 8.30
C GLY A 52 4.65 -28.83 7.97
N PRO A 53 4.82 -29.97 7.29
CA PRO A 53 3.73 -30.84 6.91
C PRO A 53 3.09 -31.50 8.13
N GLN A 54 1.76 -31.48 8.21
CA GLN A 54 0.98 -32.08 9.29
C GLN A 54 0.00 -33.07 8.69
N ARG A 55 0.24 -34.36 8.86
CA ARG A 55 -0.64 -35.41 8.31
C ARG A 55 -1.95 -35.47 9.09
N GLY A 56 -3.07 -35.32 8.38
CA GLY A 56 -4.40 -35.41 8.97
C GLY A 56 -4.90 -34.08 9.56
N ALA A 57 -4.14 -32.99 9.42
CA ALA A 57 -4.53 -31.68 9.97
C ALA A 57 -5.75 -31.06 9.28
N GLU A 58 -6.22 -31.61 8.17
CA GLU A 58 -7.51 -31.31 7.55
C GLU A 58 -8.71 -31.82 8.37
N SER A 59 -8.50 -32.86 9.18
CA SER A 59 -9.57 -33.50 9.97
C SER A 59 -10.04 -32.60 11.13
N ARG A 60 -11.34 -32.65 11.43
CA ARG A 60 -11.92 -31.97 12.59
C ARG A 60 -11.28 -32.42 13.92
N ASP A 61 -11.02 -33.73 14.04
CA ASP A 61 -10.60 -34.36 15.28
C ASP A 61 -9.06 -34.35 15.47
N PHE A 62 -8.33 -33.66 14.60
CA PHE A 62 -6.89 -33.50 14.75
C PHE A 62 -6.57 -32.63 15.97
N ASP A 63 -5.62 -33.10 16.80
CA ASP A 63 -5.18 -32.35 17.99
C ASP A 63 -4.16 -31.25 17.58
N ASP A 64 -4.59 -30.00 17.69
CA ASP A 64 -3.78 -28.81 17.42
C ASP A 64 -3.53 -27.96 18.68
N ALA A 65 -3.78 -28.51 19.86
CA ALA A 65 -3.67 -27.77 21.13
C ALA A 65 -2.26 -27.20 21.40
N ALA A 66 -1.23 -27.86 20.85
CA ALA A 66 0.17 -27.43 20.98
C ALA A 66 0.61 -26.40 19.94
N TRP A 67 -0.26 -26.02 18.98
CA TRP A 67 0.08 -25.06 17.96
C TRP A 67 0.04 -23.64 18.48
N ASP A 68 0.87 -22.76 17.88
CA ASP A 68 0.84 -21.35 18.19
C ASP A 68 -0.52 -20.73 17.84
N VAL A 69 -0.89 -19.63 18.50
CA VAL A 69 -2.10 -18.87 18.18
C VAL A 69 -1.72 -17.52 17.59
N VAL A 70 -2.22 -17.23 16.39
CA VAL A 70 -1.92 -16.04 15.62
C VAL A 70 -3.19 -15.34 15.14
N SER A 71 -3.08 -14.10 14.73
CA SER A 71 -4.18 -13.36 14.06
C SER A 71 -3.77 -12.99 12.64
N LEU A 72 -4.73 -12.97 11.72
CA LEU A 72 -4.54 -12.49 10.34
C LEU A 72 -4.69 -10.97 10.27
N PRO A 73 -3.99 -10.30 9.34
CA PRO A 73 -2.95 -10.81 8.42
C PRO A 73 -1.77 -11.42 9.15
N HIS A 74 -1.26 -12.55 8.67
CA HIS A 74 -0.15 -13.26 9.29
C HIS A 74 0.91 -13.66 8.27
N GLY A 75 2.13 -13.13 8.42
CA GLY A 75 3.34 -13.64 7.82
C GLY A 75 3.86 -14.82 8.63
N ILE A 76 4.42 -15.82 7.98
CA ILE A 76 4.89 -17.06 8.64
C ILE A 76 5.89 -16.75 9.76
N ASP A 77 6.72 -15.72 9.56
CA ASP A 77 7.72 -15.25 10.52
C ASP A 77 7.66 -13.73 10.70
N TYR A 78 8.06 -13.27 11.87
CA TYR A 78 8.60 -11.93 12.00
C TYR A 78 10.02 -11.90 11.44
N LEU A 79 10.37 -10.85 10.73
CA LEU A 79 11.63 -10.75 10.01
C LEU A 79 12.45 -9.57 10.51
N PRO A 80 13.77 -9.60 10.40
CA PRO A 80 14.59 -8.42 10.58
C PRO A 80 14.07 -7.27 9.70
N THR A 81 14.17 -6.04 10.17
CA THR A 81 13.58 -4.87 9.49
C THR A 81 14.05 -4.70 8.04
N GLU A 82 15.29 -5.09 7.78
CA GLU A 82 15.92 -5.03 6.46
C GLU A 82 16.24 -6.45 5.94
N ALA A 83 15.32 -7.39 6.19
CA ALA A 83 15.49 -8.77 5.76
C ALA A 83 15.47 -8.90 4.24
N SER A 84 16.58 -9.32 3.69
CA SER A 84 16.74 -9.66 2.27
C SER A 84 17.54 -10.94 2.13
N GLY A 85 17.67 -11.48 0.91
CA GLY A 85 18.40 -12.72 0.65
C GLY A 85 17.61 -13.97 1.03
N CYS A 86 16.29 -13.96 0.88
CA CYS A 86 15.40 -15.12 1.14
C CYS A 86 15.52 -15.67 2.57
N VAL A 87 15.52 -14.79 3.57
CA VAL A 87 15.55 -15.20 4.99
C VAL A 87 14.19 -15.64 5.51
N ASN A 88 13.12 -15.44 4.75
CA ASN A 88 11.76 -15.88 5.06
C ASN A 88 11.63 -17.40 4.96
N TYR A 89 10.73 -17.97 5.75
CA TYR A 89 10.39 -19.39 5.66
C TYR A 89 9.79 -19.73 4.29
N GLN A 90 10.25 -20.83 3.69
CA GLN A 90 9.71 -21.39 2.46
C GLN A 90 9.35 -22.85 2.70
N GLY A 91 8.09 -23.20 2.52
CA GLY A 91 7.59 -24.52 2.78
C GLY A 91 6.13 -24.57 3.21
N VAL A 92 5.68 -25.78 3.55
CA VAL A 92 4.32 -26.04 3.99
C VAL A 92 4.08 -25.45 5.38
N VAL A 93 2.94 -24.79 5.56
CA VAL A 93 2.41 -24.39 6.85
C VAL A 93 0.92 -24.71 6.93
N TRP A 94 0.43 -24.82 8.14
CA TRP A 94 -0.96 -25.08 8.43
C TRP A 94 -1.54 -24.01 9.34
N TYR A 95 -2.78 -23.64 9.03
CA TYR A 95 -3.64 -22.79 9.86
C TYR A 95 -4.91 -23.55 10.19
N ARG A 96 -5.39 -23.47 11.43
CA ARG A 96 -6.66 -24.05 11.84
C ARG A 96 -7.44 -23.03 12.67
N LYS A 97 -8.73 -22.92 12.41
CA LYS A 97 -9.61 -22.00 13.14
C LYS A 97 -10.84 -22.74 13.65
N HIS A 98 -11.02 -22.67 14.93
CA HIS A 98 -12.18 -23.20 15.62
C HIS A 98 -13.25 -22.11 15.72
N PHE A 99 -14.48 -22.42 15.29
CA PHE A 99 -15.54 -21.44 15.36
C PHE A 99 -16.93 -22.06 15.42
N ARG A 100 -17.87 -21.32 16.00
CA ARG A 100 -19.30 -21.62 15.98
C ARG A 100 -20.04 -20.48 15.31
N PRO A 101 -20.66 -20.70 14.14
CA PRO A 101 -21.46 -19.65 13.52
C PRO A 101 -22.69 -19.35 14.37
N GLU A 102 -23.13 -18.11 14.40
CA GLU A 102 -24.31 -17.70 15.12
C GLU A 102 -25.56 -18.43 14.62
N ALA A 103 -26.37 -18.99 15.53
CA ALA A 103 -27.53 -19.80 15.20
C ALA A 103 -28.56 -19.10 14.29
N ARG A 104 -28.65 -17.76 14.35
CA ARG A 104 -29.52 -16.95 13.49
C ARG A 104 -29.11 -16.95 12.01
N LEU A 105 -27.91 -17.39 11.68
CA LEU A 105 -27.43 -17.52 10.31
C LEU A 105 -27.87 -18.83 9.66
N LYS A 106 -28.44 -19.77 10.41
CA LYS A 106 -28.91 -21.05 9.91
C LYS A 106 -29.97 -20.86 8.80
N GLY A 107 -29.73 -21.49 7.66
CA GLY A 107 -30.60 -21.38 6.47
C GLY A 107 -30.21 -20.27 5.50
N LYS A 108 -29.25 -19.42 5.85
CA LYS A 108 -28.59 -18.47 4.92
C LYS A 108 -27.55 -19.18 4.05
N LYS A 109 -27.10 -18.52 3.00
CA LYS A 109 -25.86 -18.84 2.30
C LYS A 109 -24.71 -18.31 3.12
N ILE A 110 -23.65 -19.09 3.24
CA ILE A 110 -22.44 -18.75 4.00
C ILE A 110 -21.23 -18.95 3.10
N PHE A 111 -20.47 -17.90 2.91
CA PHE A 111 -19.21 -17.94 2.17
C PHE A 111 -18.04 -17.59 3.07
N LEU A 112 -16.91 -18.24 2.82
CA LEU A 112 -15.60 -17.78 3.26
C LEU A 112 -14.95 -17.03 2.11
N HIS A 113 -14.39 -15.87 2.40
CA HIS A 113 -13.67 -15.06 1.45
C HIS A 113 -12.29 -14.72 2.02
N PHE A 114 -11.26 -15.37 1.51
CA PHE A 114 -9.86 -15.00 1.75
C PHE A 114 -9.45 -14.00 0.68
N GLU A 115 -8.95 -12.85 1.06
CA GLU A 115 -8.48 -11.84 0.10
C GLU A 115 -7.22 -12.28 -0.62
N ALA A 116 -6.35 -13.04 0.07
CA ALA A 116 -5.26 -13.81 -0.52
C ALA A 116 -4.66 -14.82 0.47
N ILE A 117 -4.13 -15.91 -0.07
CA ILE A 117 -3.28 -16.89 0.63
C ILE A 117 -2.05 -17.10 -0.24
N MET A 118 -0.84 -16.93 0.29
CA MET A 118 0.36 -17.00 -0.53
C MET A 118 0.74 -18.44 -0.87
N GLY A 119 0.88 -18.70 -2.17
CA GLY A 119 1.43 -19.93 -2.71
C GLY A 119 0.37 -20.94 -3.14
N LYS A 120 0.73 -22.22 -3.07
CA LYS A 120 -0.19 -23.33 -3.33
C LYS A 120 -0.95 -23.65 -2.07
N SER A 121 -2.29 -23.51 -2.10
CA SER A 121 -3.12 -23.64 -0.91
C SER A 121 -4.27 -24.63 -1.08
N LYS A 122 -4.67 -25.25 0.04
CA LYS A 122 -5.87 -26.07 0.17
C LYS A 122 -6.68 -25.62 1.38
N VAL A 123 -7.96 -25.38 1.17
CA VAL A 123 -8.89 -24.95 2.21
C VAL A 123 -9.87 -26.07 2.51
N PHE A 124 -10.03 -26.42 3.78
CA PHE A 124 -10.91 -27.49 4.23
C PHE A 124 -11.85 -26.96 5.32
N LEU A 125 -13.08 -27.43 5.35
CA LEU A 125 -13.99 -27.27 6.49
C LEU A 125 -14.42 -28.64 6.97
N ASN A 126 -14.16 -28.94 8.25
CA ASN A 126 -14.51 -30.21 8.90
C ASN A 126 -13.98 -31.45 8.13
N GLY A 127 -12.82 -31.35 7.48
CA GLY A 127 -12.21 -32.37 6.67
C GLY A 127 -12.66 -32.39 5.20
N HIS A 128 -13.65 -31.60 4.83
CA HIS A 128 -14.10 -31.49 3.44
C HIS A 128 -13.26 -30.45 2.67
N LEU A 129 -12.64 -30.85 1.57
CA LEU A 129 -11.91 -29.95 0.68
C LEU A 129 -12.89 -28.98 0.01
N LEU A 130 -12.69 -27.67 0.22
CA LEU A 130 -13.50 -26.60 -0.37
C LEU A 130 -12.84 -26.01 -1.61
N SER A 131 -11.51 -25.83 -1.57
CA SER A 131 -10.76 -25.19 -2.64
C SER A 131 -9.32 -25.68 -2.66
N GLU A 132 -8.78 -25.82 -3.88
CA GLU A 132 -7.34 -25.92 -4.13
C GLU A 132 -6.96 -24.75 -5.05
N HIS A 133 -5.95 -23.97 -4.69
CA HIS A 133 -5.57 -22.75 -5.38
C HIS A 133 -4.07 -22.67 -5.60
N TYR A 134 -3.67 -22.10 -6.74
CA TYR A 134 -2.28 -21.84 -7.14
C TYR A 134 -2.12 -20.36 -7.44
N GLY A 135 -1.31 -19.69 -6.69
CA GLY A 135 -1.10 -18.25 -6.77
C GLY A 135 -1.13 -17.61 -5.38
N GLY A 136 -1.02 -16.30 -5.28
CA GLY A 136 -0.87 -15.72 -3.95
C GLY A 136 -1.48 -14.32 -3.76
N TYR A 137 -2.18 -13.77 -4.75
CA TYR A 137 -2.50 -12.34 -4.73
C TYR A 137 -3.97 -12.00 -4.97
N LEU A 138 -4.80 -13.00 -5.27
CA LEU A 138 -6.20 -12.84 -5.63
C LEU A 138 -7.12 -13.61 -4.68
N PRO A 139 -8.43 -13.27 -4.62
CA PRO A 139 -9.33 -13.85 -3.65
C PRO A 139 -9.60 -15.35 -3.87
N ILE A 140 -9.75 -16.07 -2.77
CA ILE A 140 -10.28 -17.43 -2.73
C ILE A 140 -11.64 -17.36 -2.02
N VAL A 141 -12.72 -17.66 -2.76
CA VAL A 141 -14.08 -17.61 -2.24
C VAL A 141 -14.67 -19.02 -2.23
N ALA A 142 -15.09 -19.47 -1.06
CA ALA A 142 -15.62 -20.83 -0.87
C ALA A 142 -17.03 -20.81 -0.25
N ASP A 143 -17.97 -21.49 -0.90
CA ASP A 143 -19.32 -21.73 -0.35
C ASP A 143 -19.26 -22.84 0.69
N ILE A 144 -19.58 -22.54 1.93
CA ILE A 144 -19.59 -23.49 3.04
C ILE A 144 -21.01 -23.85 3.53
N THR A 145 -22.05 -23.40 2.85
CA THR A 145 -23.46 -23.48 3.27
C THR A 145 -23.88 -24.87 3.71
N ASP A 146 -23.50 -25.87 2.93
CA ASP A 146 -23.94 -27.25 3.14
C ASP A 146 -22.92 -28.08 3.95
N VAL A 147 -21.75 -27.51 4.30
CA VAL A 147 -20.66 -28.15 5.05
C VAL A 147 -20.63 -27.71 6.51
N VAL A 148 -21.19 -26.52 6.81
CA VAL A 148 -21.25 -25.96 8.16
C VAL A 148 -22.06 -26.88 9.08
N ASP A 149 -21.44 -27.28 10.20
CA ASP A 149 -22.12 -27.98 11.28
C ASP A 149 -22.72 -26.97 12.28
N TRP A 150 -24.03 -26.94 12.37
CA TRP A 150 -24.78 -26.03 13.25
C TRP A 150 -24.93 -26.55 14.69
N SER A 151 -24.57 -27.82 14.94
CA SER A 151 -24.70 -28.44 16.24
C SER A 151 -23.39 -28.52 17.04
N ARG A 152 -22.28 -28.53 16.32
CA ARG A 152 -20.95 -28.67 16.90
C ARG A 152 -20.04 -27.53 16.43
N GLU A 153 -18.87 -27.47 16.98
CA GLU A 153 -17.80 -26.60 16.52
C GLU A 153 -17.34 -26.99 15.14
N ASN A 154 -17.06 -25.98 14.33
CA ASN A 154 -16.46 -26.16 13.01
C ASN A 154 -14.98 -25.91 13.09
N VAL A 155 -14.21 -26.64 12.30
CA VAL A 155 -12.77 -26.45 12.13
C VAL A 155 -12.48 -26.15 10.67
N LEU A 156 -12.05 -24.92 10.43
CA LEU A 156 -11.55 -24.45 9.15
C LEU A 156 -10.04 -24.67 9.12
N SER A 157 -9.57 -25.51 8.21
CA SER A 157 -8.14 -25.84 8.06
C SER A 157 -7.61 -25.33 6.73
N VAL A 158 -6.47 -24.68 6.75
CA VAL A 158 -5.79 -24.17 5.55
C VAL A 158 -4.36 -24.67 5.53
N MET A 159 -4.01 -25.39 4.49
CA MET A 159 -2.64 -25.72 4.15
C MET A 159 -2.15 -24.74 3.10
N THR A 160 -0.99 -24.17 3.26
CA THR A 160 -0.36 -23.38 2.21
C THR A 160 1.14 -23.65 2.14
N ASP A 161 1.69 -23.55 0.94
CA ASP A 161 3.09 -23.80 0.63
C ASP A 161 3.61 -22.70 -0.29
N ASN A 162 4.57 -21.92 0.19
CA ASN A 162 5.24 -20.86 -0.56
C ASN A 162 6.62 -21.27 -1.09
N SER A 163 6.90 -22.57 -1.20
CA SER A 163 8.12 -23.06 -1.85
C SER A 163 8.19 -22.65 -3.31
N ASN A 164 9.39 -22.64 -3.86
CA ASN A 164 9.60 -22.42 -5.29
C ASN A 164 8.80 -23.40 -6.15
N ASP A 165 7.88 -22.89 -6.96
CA ASP A 165 7.07 -23.73 -7.88
C ASP A 165 6.96 -23.02 -9.25
N PRO A 166 7.57 -23.60 -10.32
CA PRO A 166 7.53 -22.96 -11.64
C PRO A 166 6.19 -23.10 -12.36
N SER A 167 5.20 -23.76 -11.78
CA SER A 167 3.94 -24.08 -12.44
C SER A 167 2.89 -22.95 -12.35
N TYR A 168 3.14 -21.90 -11.56
CA TYR A 168 2.25 -20.73 -11.44
C TYR A 168 3.06 -19.46 -11.17
N PRO A 169 2.53 -18.26 -11.50
CA PRO A 169 3.24 -17.00 -11.24
C PRO A 169 3.51 -16.73 -9.73
N PRO A 170 4.66 -16.15 -9.38
CA PRO A 170 5.70 -15.63 -10.27
C PRO A 170 6.59 -16.70 -10.92
N GLY A 171 6.58 -17.94 -10.45
CA GLY A 171 7.27 -19.09 -11.03
C GLY A 171 8.79 -19.08 -10.90
N LYS A 172 9.41 -17.92 -10.93
CA LYS A 172 10.85 -17.72 -10.74
C LYS A 172 11.21 -18.02 -9.28
N LYS A 173 12.34 -18.66 -9.07
CA LYS A 173 12.82 -18.98 -7.71
C LYS A 173 12.97 -17.70 -6.87
N GLN A 174 12.59 -17.75 -5.60
CA GLN A 174 12.64 -16.57 -4.71
C GLN A 174 14.04 -15.97 -4.58
N GLU A 175 15.07 -16.81 -4.52
CA GLU A 175 16.46 -16.38 -4.47
C GLU A 175 16.96 -15.68 -5.75
N MET A 176 16.12 -15.57 -6.77
CA MET A 176 16.42 -14.89 -8.04
C MET A 176 15.50 -13.68 -8.29
N LEU A 177 14.61 -13.37 -7.36
CA LEU A 177 13.65 -12.27 -7.48
C LEU A 177 14.20 -10.97 -6.89
N ASP A 178 13.88 -9.85 -7.52
CA ASP A 178 14.14 -8.50 -6.95
C ASP A 178 13.10 -8.08 -5.90
N TYR A 179 12.29 -8.99 -5.46
CA TYR A 179 11.34 -8.86 -4.37
C TYR A 179 11.20 -10.21 -3.65
N THR A 180 10.48 -10.24 -2.53
CA THR A 180 10.18 -11.46 -1.79
C THR A 180 8.68 -11.69 -1.73
N TYR A 181 8.19 -12.91 -1.94
CA TYR A 181 6.83 -13.27 -1.63
C TYR A 181 6.79 -14.07 -0.32
N PHE A 182 6.28 -13.41 0.70
CA PHE A 182 6.19 -13.95 2.06
C PHE A 182 4.98 -14.86 2.17
N GLY A 183 5.17 -16.04 2.76
CA GLY A 183 4.11 -17.04 2.90
C GLY A 183 3.05 -16.66 3.93
N GLY A 184 2.00 -17.47 3.98
CA GLY A 184 0.93 -17.39 4.98
C GLY A 184 -0.40 -16.84 4.46
N ILE A 185 -1.38 -16.71 5.37
CA ILE A 185 -2.64 -16.00 5.13
C ILE A 185 -2.39 -14.53 5.47
N TYR A 186 -1.84 -13.80 4.51
CA TYR A 186 -1.26 -12.48 4.73
C TYR A 186 -2.21 -11.31 4.42
N ARG A 187 -3.48 -11.61 4.12
CA ARG A 187 -4.59 -10.66 3.97
C ARG A 187 -5.79 -11.13 4.78
N ASP A 188 -6.85 -10.34 4.76
CA ASP A 188 -8.04 -10.59 5.55
C ASP A 188 -8.79 -11.86 5.13
N CYS A 189 -9.47 -12.46 6.10
CA CYS A 189 -10.43 -13.53 5.92
C CYS A 189 -11.80 -13.11 6.45
N TRP A 190 -12.83 -13.23 5.61
CA TRP A 190 -14.20 -12.85 5.91
C TRP A 190 -15.15 -14.02 5.86
N LEU A 191 -16.13 -14.06 6.77
CA LEU A 191 -17.31 -14.87 6.65
C LEU A 191 -18.47 -13.98 6.22
N VAL A 192 -19.07 -14.29 5.06
CA VAL A 192 -20.17 -13.51 4.48
C VAL A 192 -21.43 -14.36 4.53
N ALA A 193 -22.48 -13.83 5.18
CA ALA A 193 -23.79 -14.49 5.29
C ALA A 193 -24.88 -13.66 4.63
N HIS A 194 -25.66 -14.26 3.74
CA HIS A 194 -26.78 -13.60 3.07
C HIS A 194 -27.90 -14.57 2.77
N ASP A 195 -29.01 -14.06 2.26
CA ASP A 195 -30.14 -14.91 1.85
C ASP A 195 -29.76 -15.84 0.68
N ARG A 196 -30.45 -16.94 0.52
CA ARG A 196 -30.34 -17.82 -0.66
C ARG A 196 -30.80 -17.14 -1.96
N LEU A 197 -31.52 -16.05 -1.88
CA LEU A 197 -31.69 -15.09 -2.98
C LEU A 197 -30.74 -13.93 -2.76
N HIS A 198 -29.70 -13.80 -3.56
CA HIS A 198 -28.59 -12.87 -3.28
C HIS A 198 -27.98 -12.27 -4.55
N ILE A 199 -27.33 -11.14 -4.36
CA ILE A 199 -26.39 -10.58 -5.36
C ILE A 199 -25.14 -11.46 -5.35
N THR A 200 -24.76 -11.94 -6.53
CA THR A 200 -23.69 -12.93 -6.69
C THR A 200 -22.29 -12.37 -6.43
N ASP A 201 -21.35 -13.25 -6.17
CA ASP A 201 -19.92 -12.94 -6.23
C ASP A 201 -19.41 -13.14 -7.67
N PRO A 202 -18.65 -12.20 -8.26
CA PRO A 202 -18.22 -12.28 -9.66
C PRO A 202 -17.26 -13.45 -9.94
N ASN A 203 -16.42 -13.83 -8.97
CA ASN A 203 -15.46 -14.93 -9.15
C ASN A 203 -16.15 -16.30 -9.02
N VAL A 204 -17.08 -16.44 -8.06
CA VAL A 204 -17.88 -17.66 -7.87
C VAL A 204 -18.81 -17.93 -9.06
N GLU A 205 -19.50 -16.89 -9.54
CA GLU A 205 -20.38 -17.01 -10.73
C GLU A 205 -19.63 -17.30 -12.02
N ASN A 206 -18.40 -16.86 -12.12
CA ASN A 206 -17.51 -17.05 -13.27
C ASN A 206 -18.20 -16.71 -14.62
N THR A 207 -19.00 -15.65 -14.62
CA THR A 207 -19.68 -15.15 -15.82
C THR A 207 -18.83 -14.03 -16.44
N VAL A 208 -18.45 -14.20 -17.71
CA VAL A 208 -17.68 -13.20 -18.45
C VAL A 208 -18.44 -11.87 -18.49
N ALA A 209 -17.77 -10.77 -18.18
CA ALA A 209 -18.33 -9.42 -18.02
C ALA A 209 -19.61 -9.39 -17.17
N GLY A 210 -19.69 -10.29 -16.18
CA GLY A 210 -20.89 -10.48 -15.35
C GLY A 210 -20.54 -10.74 -13.88
N GLY A 211 -21.50 -11.29 -13.15
CA GLY A 211 -21.39 -11.55 -11.71
C GLY A 211 -21.40 -10.28 -10.86
N GLY A 212 -22.05 -10.33 -9.72
CA GLY A 212 -22.11 -9.22 -8.79
C GLY A 212 -22.65 -7.91 -9.37
N LEU A 213 -22.15 -6.80 -8.85
CA LEU A 213 -22.33 -5.46 -9.41
C LEU A 213 -21.18 -5.12 -10.36
N PHE A 214 -21.51 -4.66 -11.55
CA PHE A 214 -20.56 -4.12 -12.49
C PHE A 214 -21.01 -2.72 -12.94
N VAL A 215 -20.20 -1.70 -12.67
CA VAL A 215 -20.48 -0.32 -13.03
C VAL A 215 -19.55 0.14 -14.14
N SER A 216 -20.11 0.76 -15.17
CA SER A 216 -19.34 1.36 -16.24
C SER A 216 -19.92 2.74 -16.61
N TYR A 217 -19.15 3.55 -17.29
CA TYR A 217 -19.48 4.93 -17.61
C TYR A 217 -19.47 5.14 -19.12
N ASN A 218 -20.37 6.01 -19.62
CA ASN A 218 -20.41 6.44 -21.00
C ASN A 218 -20.62 7.96 -21.06
N HIS A 219 -20.15 8.59 -22.13
CA HIS A 219 -20.38 10.00 -22.40
C HIS A 219 -20.08 10.92 -21.22
N VAL A 220 -18.95 10.70 -20.55
CA VAL A 220 -18.55 11.44 -19.37
C VAL A 220 -18.02 12.82 -19.78
N SER A 221 -18.64 13.84 -19.18
CA SER A 221 -18.26 15.25 -19.35
C SER A 221 -18.73 16.08 -18.14
N ASP A 222 -18.29 17.32 -18.02
CA ASP A 222 -18.79 18.23 -16.99
C ASP A 222 -20.31 18.47 -17.10
N ALA A 223 -20.88 18.33 -18.28
CA ALA A 223 -22.32 18.55 -18.51
C ALA A 223 -23.17 17.34 -18.11
N SER A 224 -22.66 16.14 -18.37
CA SER A 224 -23.41 14.90 -18.11
C SER A 224 -22.51 13.68 -18.08
N ALA A 225 -23.01 12.62 -17.45
CA ALA A 225 -22.43 11.28 -17.54
C ALA A 225 -23.54 10.24 -17.53
N GLU A 226 -23.38 9.18 -18.30
CA GLU A 226 -24.21 7.97 -18.19
C GLU A 226 -23.48 6.97 -17.30
N VAL A 227 -24.19 6.49 -16.26
CA VAL A 227 -23.74 5.41 -15.37
C VAL A 227 -24.54 4.16 -15.70
N ARG A 228 -23.88 3.13 -16.18
CA ARG A 228 -24.47 1.83 -16.47
C ARG A 228 -24.27 0.93 -15.26
N LEU A 229 -25.39 0.42 -14.73
CA LEU A 229 -25.44 -0.47 -13.56
C LEU A 229 -25.88 -1.86 -14.02
N GLN A 230 -24.96 -2.80 -13.98
CA GLN A 230 -25.25 -4.21 -14.25
C GLN A 230 -25.20 -4.98 -12.93
N LEU A 231 -26.22 -5.78 -12.65
CA LEU A 231 -26.31 -6.56 -11.42
C LEU A 231 -26.79 -7.97 -11.73
N GLN A 232 -26.14 -8.96 -11.14
CA GLN A 232 -26.60 -10.35 -11.21
C GLN A 232 -27.15 -10.79 -9.86
N VAL A 233 -28.36 -11.39 -9.89
CA VAL A 233 -29.03 -11.92 -8.71
C VAL A 233 -29.34 -13.40 -8.93
N ARG A 234 -28.91 -14.24 -8.01
CA ARG A 234 -29.14 -15.70 -8.01
C ARG A 234 -30.22 -16.08 -7.00
N ASN A 235 -31.07 -17.03 -7.38
CA ASN A 235 -32.09 -17.57 -6.51
C ASN A 235 -31.84 -19.06 -6.23
N GLU A 236 -31.32 -19.37 -5.07
CA GLU A 236 -31.12 -20.74 -4.57
C GLU A 236 -32.20 -21.16 -3.56
N ARG A 237 -33.34 -20.45 -3.53
CA ARG A 237 -34.54 -20.87 -2.81
C ARG A 237 -35.27 -21.94 -3.62
N GLY A 238 -35.98 -22.82 -2.95
CA GLY A 238 -36.78 -23.90 -3.61
C GLY A 238 -37.98 -23.45 -4.43
N LYS A 239 -38.22 -22.13 -4.58
CA LYS A 239 -39.34 -21.53 -5.33
C LYS A 239 -38.93 -20.28 -6.07
N ALA A 240 -39.67 -19.96 -7.13
CA ALA A 240 -39.44 -18.71 -7.87
C ALA A 240 -39.62 -17.48 -6.98
N PHE A 241 -38.83 -16.46 -7.26
CA PHE A 241 -38.86 -15.17 -6.58
C PHE A 241 -39.33 -14.08 -7.55
N SER A 242 -40.14 -13.16 -7.05
CA SER A 242 -40.48 -11.91 -7.73
C SER A 242 -40.29 -10.77 -6.74
N GLY A 243 -39.64 -9.69 -7.20
CA GLY A 243 -39.30 -8.57 -6.35
C GLY A 243 -38.79 -7.38 -7.14
N VAL A 244 -38.02 -6.53 -6.48
CA VAL A 244 -37.50 -5.31 -7.05
C VAL A 244 -36.02 -5.13 -6.67
N VAL A 245 -35.18 -4.84 -7.64
CA VAL A 245 -33.85 -4.25 -7.37
C VAL A 245 -33.98 -2.75 -7.31
N LYS A 246 -33.45 -2.16 -6.26
CA LYS A 246 -33.43 -0.71 -6.04
C LYS A 246 -31.99 -0.20 -6.00
N TYR A 247 -31.71 0.77 -6.84
CA TYR A 247 -30.41 1.46 -6.90
C TYR A 247 -30.61 2.89 -6.42
N GLN A 248 -29.94 3.27 -5.36
CA GLN A 248 -29.93 4.63 -4.81
C GLN A 248 -28.52 5.18 -4.90
N LEU A 249 -28.34 6.20 -5.71
CA LEU A 249 -27.06 6.88 -5.86
C LEU A 249 -27.05 8.15 -5.03
N LEU A 250 -26.07 8.25 -4.12
CA LEU A 250 -25.83 9.44 -3.31
C LEU A 250 -24.60 10.18 -3.83
N GLN A 251 -24.70 11.51 -3.89
CA GLN A 251 -23.58 12.41 -4.18
C GLN A 251 -22.52 12.35 -3.07
N PRO A 252 -21.29 12.83 -3.30
CA PRO A 252 -20.25 12.92 -2.27
C PRO A 252 -20.70 13.64 -0.99
N ASN A 253 -21.63 14.59 -1.09
CA ASN A 253 -22.20 15.30 0.06
C ASN A 253 -23.38 14.58 0.73
N GLY A 254 -23.65 13.33 0.35
CA GLY A 254 -24.73 12.48 0.90
C GLY A 254 -26.13 12.73 0.33
N ARG A 255 -26.33 13.75 -0.53
CA ARG A 255 -27.63 13.98 -1.15
C ARG A 255 -27.94 12.95 -2.23
N GLN A 256 -29.22 12.58 -2.38
CA GLN A 256 -29.64 11.66 -3.43
C GLN A 256 -29.44 12.28 -4.81
N ALA A 257 -28.61 11.64 -5.66
CA ALA A 257 -28.40 12.02 -7.05
C ALA A 257 -29.44 11.36 -7.97
N ALA A 258 -29.71 10.07 -7.73
CA ALA A 258 -30.64 9.29 -8.53
C ALA A 258 -31.26 8.15 -7.72
N LEU A 259 -32.41 7.68 -8.18
CA LEU A 259 -33.11 6.52 -7.64
C LEU A 259 -33.75 5.78 -8.80
N VAL A 260 -33.36 4.50 -8.99
CA VAL A 260 -33.98 3.62 -10.00
C VAL A 260 -34.40 2.32 -9.36
N SER A 261 -35.52 1.79 -9.84
CA SER A 261 -36.04 0.51 -9.40
C SER A 261 -36.41 -0.36 -10.61
N GLN A 262 -36.05 -1.63 -10.57
CA GLN A 262 -36.35 -2.61 -11.63
C GLN A 262 -36.99 -3.83 -11.04
N LYS A 263 -38.14 -4.23 -11.57
CA LYS A 263 -38.79 -5.50 -11.24
C LYS A 263 -37.95 -6.66 -11.76
N ILE A 264 -37.80 -7.69 -10.95
CA ILE A 264 -37.12 -8.93 -11.31
C ILE A 264 -37.98 -10.12 -11.00
N SER A 265 -37.85 -11.16 -11.81
CA SER A 265 -38.36 -12.50 -11.56
C SER A 265 -37.25 -13.51 -11.78
N VAL A 266 -36.97 -14.33 -10.78
CA VAL A 266 -35.84 -15.29 -10.81
C VAL A 266 -36.38 -16.66 -10.46
N LYS A 267 -36.30 -17.60 -11.39
CA LYS A 267 -36.74 -18.99 -11.14
C LYS A 267 -35.84 -19.65 -10.09
N ALA A 268 -36.33 -20.67 -9.43
CA ALA A 268 -35.54 -21.48 -8.51
C ALA A 268 -34.30 -22.07 -9.22
N GLY A 269 -33.13 -22.00 -8.58
CA GLY A 269 -31.83 -22.46 -9.08
C GLY A 269 -31.23 -21.62 -10.21
N GLN A 270 -31.83 -20.48 -10.60
CA GLN A 270 -31.33 -19.65 -11.69
C GLN A 270 -30.81 -18.31 -11.22
N ALA A 271 -29.98 -17.68 -12.07
CA ALA A 271 -29.56 -16.29 -11.94
C ALA A 271 -30.21 -15.42 -13.03
N VAL A 272 -30.43 -14.16 -12.74
CA VAL A 272 -30.84 -13.13 -13.69
C VAL A 272 -29.87 -11.96 -13.64
N GLN A 273 -29.50 -11.47 -14.81
CA GLN A 273 -28.72 -10.24 -14.94
C GLN A 273 -29.63 -9.08 -15.31
N THR A 274 -29.52 -7.97 -14.62
CA THR A 274 -30.24 -6.73 -14.90
C THR A 274 -29.27 -5.65 -15.37
N VAL A 275 -29.74 -4.76 -16.22
CA VAL A 275 -28.97 -3.60 -16.67
C VAL A 275 -29.84 -2.36 -16.55
N ASN A 276 -29.31 -1.35 -15.87
CA ASN A 276 -29.94 -0.03 -15.75
C ASN A 276 -28.96 1.05 -16.19
N ARG A 277 -29.51 2.19 -16.60
CA ARG A 277 -28.74 3.36 -17.00
C ARG A 277 -29.27 4.57 -16.28
N LEU A 278 -28.34 5.37 -15.72
CA LEU A 278 -28.62 6.62 -15.05
C LEU A 278 -27.91 7.74 -15.80
N THR A 279 -28.63 8.78 -16.19
CA THR A 279 -28.03 9.98 -16.74
C THR A 279 -27.95 11.04 -15.63
N LEU A 280 -26.73 11.42 -15.29
CA LEU A 280 -26.45 12.49 -14.32
C LEU A 280 -26.15 13.78 -15.06
N LYS A 281 -26.78 14.86 -14.63
CA LYS A 281 -26.50 16.22 -15.09
C LYS A 281 -25.49 16.87 -14.16
N LYS A 282 -24.46 17.51 -14.71
CA LYS A 282 -23.37 18.18 -13.96
C LYS A 282 -22.81 17.27 -12.85
N PRO A 283 -22.30 16.07 -13.19
CA PRO A 283 -21.78 15.14 -12.18
C PRO A 283 -20.54 15.71 -11.50
N SER A 284 -20.33 15.33 -10.23
CA SER A 284 -19.06 15.52 -9.55
C SER A 284 -18.09 14.47 -10.06
N LEU A 285 -17.20 14.84 -10.98
CA LEU A 285 -16.26 13.91 -11.60
C LEU A 285 -15.09 13.64 -10.65
N TRP A 286 -14.62 12.39 -10.69
CA TRP A 286 -13.43 11.97 -9.96
C TRP A 286 -12.15 12.34 -10.75
N SER A 287 -11.17 12.86 -10.05
CA SER A 287 -9.80 13.06 -10.55
C SER A 287 -8.80 13.02 -9.40
N PRO A 288 -7.49 12.87 -9.65
CA PRO A 288 -6.47 12.97 -8.61
C PRO A 288 -6.51 14.28 -7.81
N GLU A 289 -6.87 15.37 -8.43
CA GLU A 289 -6.98 16.68 -7.78
C GLU A 289 -8.27 16.84 -6.98
N ASN A 290 -9.31 16.07 -7.34
CA ASN A 290 -10.62 16.15 -6.72
C ASN A 290 -11.29 14.75 -6.68
N PRO A 291 -10.90 13.88 -5.75
CA PRO A 291 -11.35 12.48 -5.71
C PRO A 291 -12.78 12.35 -5.14
N GLN A 292 -13.75 12.79 -5.91
CA GLN A 292 -15.16 12.77 -5.52
C GLN A 292 -15.76 11.38 -5.69
N LEU A 293 -16.22 10.77 -4.59
CA LEU A 293 -16.81 9.44 -4.58
C LEU A 293 -18.31 9.50 -4.28
N TYR A 294 -19.11 8.97 -5.20
CA TYR A 294 -20.52 8.67 -4.97
C TYR A 294 -20.67 7.40 -4.15
N GLN A 295 -21.82 7.27 -3.47
CA GLN A 295 -22.23 6.03 -2.79
C GLN A 295 -23.41 5.41 -3.52
N LEU A 296 -23.21 4.24 -4.10
CA LEU A 296 -24.28 3.45 -4.70
C LEU A 296 -24.78 2.41 -3.69
N LEU A 297 -26.04 2.54 -3.25
CA LEU A 297 -26.70 1.59 -2.39
C LEU A 297 -27.57 0.69 -3.26
N VAL A 298 -27.26 -0.60 -3.27
CA VAL A 298 -28.01 -1.61 -4.01
C VAL A 298 -28.81 -2.47 -3.03
N ARG A 299 -30.11 -2.63 -3.26
CA ARG A 299 -30.98 -3.47 -2.44
C ARG A 299 -31.87 -4.34 -3.32
N VAL A 300 -31.99 -5.59 -2.97
CA VAL A 300 -32.99 -6.53 -3.52
C VAL A 300 -34.12 -6.61 -2.51
N LEU A 301 -35.35 -6.29 -2.95
CA LEU A 301 -36.55 -6.26 -2.11
C LEU A 301 -37.55 -7.30 -2.57
N ASP A 302 -38.27 -7.92 -1.61
CA ASP A 302 -39.38 -8.78 -1.88
C ASP A 302 -40.67 -7.99 -2.26
N GLN A 303 -41.74 -8.70 -2.60
CA GLN A 303 -43.04 -8.10 -2.96
C GLN A 303 -43.66 -7.28 -1.83
N LYS A 304 -43.25 -7.51 -0.58
CA LYS A 304 -43.70 -6.75 0.61
C LYS A 304 -42.79 -5.54 0.91
N GLY A 305 -41.79 -5.30 0.08
CA GLY A 305 -40.82 -4.21 0.27
C GLY A 305 -39.73 -4.49 1.32
N ARG A 306 -39.59 -5.71 1.82
CA ARG A 306 -38.53 -6.08 2.78
C ARG A 306 -37.24 -6.32 2.02
N VAL A 307 -36.14 -5.81 2.55
CA VAL A 307 -34.81 -6.02 1.98
C VAL A 307 -34.39 -7.47 2.21
N VAL A 308 -34.02 -8.14 1.14
CA VAL A 308 -33.55 -9.54 1.12
C VAL A 308 -32.01 -9.59 1.12
N ASP A 309 -31.39 -8.78 0.27
CA ASP A 309 -29.94 -8.65 0.16
C ASP A 309 -29.56 -7.26 -0.34
N GLY A 310 -28.35 -6.85 -0.06
CA GLY A 310 -27.81 -5.58 -0.54
C GLY A 310 -26.47 -5.22 0.05
N TYR A 311 -25.81 -4.29 -0.60
CA TYR A 311 -24.55 -3.69 -0.14
C TYR A 311 -24.35 -2.31 -0.76
N ARG A 312 -23.28 -1.66 -0.41
CA ARG A 312 -22.89 -0.35 -0.90
C ARG A 312 -21.62 -0.47 -1.73
N GLN A 313 -21.51 0.34 -2.78
CA GLN A 313 -20.31 0.48 -3.60
C GLN A 313 -19.93 1.96 -3.70
N ARG A 314 -18.65 2.29 -3.59
CA ARG A 314 -18.12 3.61 -3.91
C ARG A 314 -17.89 3.72 -5.40
N LEU A 315 -18.21 4.87 -6.00
CA LEU A 315 -18.10 5.11 -7.43
C LEU A 315 -17.42 6.45 -7.69
N GLY A 316 -16.35 6.45 -8.46
CA GLY A 316 -15.74 7.67 -9.01
C GLY A 316 -16.08 7.78 -10.49
N ILE A 317 -16.96 8.72 -10.82
CA ILE A 317 -17.40 8.92 -12.22
C ILE A 317 -16.29 9.61 -12.97
N ARG A 318 -15.74 8.92 -13.99
CA ARG A 318 -14.64 9.42 -14.80
C ARG A 318 -14.59 8.78 -16.19
N SER A 319 -13.85 9.42 -17.10
CA SER A 319 -13.38 8.82 -18.35
C SER A 319 -11.86 8.91 -18.43
N VAL A 320 -11.24 7.84 -18.91
CA VAL A 320 -9.80 7.68 -19.07
C VAL A 320 -9.55 7.35 -20.54
N GLU A 321 -8.81 8.21 -21.25
CA GLU A 321 -8.57 8.04 -22.66
C GLU A 321 -7.09 8.34 -23.00
N PHE A 322 -6.51 7.51 -23.88
CA PHE A 322 -5.15 7.67 -24.39
C PHE A 322 -5.25 7.95 -25.89
N LYS A 323 -4.71 9.08 -26.34
CA LYS A 323 -4.92 9.61 -27.70
C LYS A 323 -3.62 9.77 -28.47
N GLY A 324 -2.72 8.81 -28.35
CA GLY A 324 -1.44 8.81 -29.07
C GLY A 324 -0.65 10.09 -28.84
N ALA A 325 -0.36 10.84 -29.91
CA ALA A 325 0.39 12.08 -29.83
C ALA A 325 -0.26 13.17 -28.97
N ASP A 326 -1.59 13.14 -28.78
CA ASP A 326 -2.31 14.08 -27.92
C ASP A 326 -2.26 13.71 -26.43
N GLY A 327 -1.69 12.56 -26.11
CA GLY A 327 -1.41 12.11 -24.76
C GLY A 327 -2.64 11.61 -23.98
N PHE A 328 -2.59 11.78 -22.66
CA PHE A 328 -3.61 11.33 -21.73
C PHE A 328 -4.73 12.37 -21.54
N TRP A 329 -5.97 11.91 -21.56
CA TRP A 329 -7.17 12.70 -21.35
C TRP A 329 -8.00 12.14 -20.21
N LEU A 330 -8.43 13.02 -19.30
CA LEU A 330 -9.30 12.69 -18.21
C LEU A 330 -10.58 13.52 -18.31
N ASN A 331 -11.74 12.86 -18.20
CA ASN A 331 -13.03 13.53 -18.21
C ASN A 331 -13.28 14.40 -19.46
N GLY A 332 -12.81 13.92 -20.60
CA GLY A 332 -12.93 14.60 -21.90
C GLY A 332 -11.99 15.79 -22.09
N LYS A 333 -11.02 15.99 -21.20
CA LYS A 333 -10.04 17.08 -21.26
C LYS A 333 -8.61 16.56 -21.25
N PRO A 334 -7.67 17.26 -21.95
CA PRO A 334 -6.26 16.94 -21.83
C PRO A 334 -5.81 17.03 -20.39
N TYR A 335 -5.18 15.97 -19.85
CA TYR A 335 -4.65 15.99 -18.48
C TYR A 335 -3.31 16.74 -18.42
N PRO A 336 -2.98 17.41 -17.31
CA PRO A 336 -1.68 18.02 -17.12
C PRO A 336 -0.53 17.02 -17.29
N HIS A 337 0.48 17.40 -18.05
CA HIS A 337 1.65 16.60 -18.36
C HIS A 337 2.87 17.08 -17.55
N PRO A 338 3.73 16.16 -17.09
CA PRO A 338 3.59 14.71 -17.08
C PRO A 338 2.85 14.21 -15.82
N LEU A 339 2.38 12.95 -15.89
CA LEU A 339 1.99 12.17 -14.71
C LEU A 339 3.21 11.60 -14.02
N ILE A 340 3.42 11.96 -12.77
CA ILE A 340 4.50 11.43 -11.95
C ILE A 340 3.94 10.46 -10.92
N GLY A 341 4.54 9.28 -10.87
CA GLY A 341 4.18 8.21 -9.97
C GLY A 341 5.37 7.47 -9.40
N ALA A 342 5.06 6.38 -8.71
CA ALA A 342 6.05 5.43 -8.23
C ALA A 342 5.52 3.99 -8.27
N ASN A 343 6.43 3.03 -8.28
CA ASN A 343 6.11 1.62 -8.09
C ASN A 343 5.95 1.32 -6.60
N ARG A 344 5.12 0.33 -6.26
CA ARG A 344 4.91 -0.12 -4.89
C ARG A 344 4.94 -1.63 -4.77
N HIS A 345 5.88 -2.15 -3.96
CA HIS A 345 5.74 -3.45 -3.29
C HIS A 345 4.98 -3.24 -1.98
N GLN A 346 4.20 -4.24 -1.54
CA GLN A 346 3.41 -4.08 -0.32
C GLN A 346 4.14 -4.47 0.96
N ASP A 347 5.36 -5.05 0.87
CA ASP A 347 6.12 -5.48 2.04
C ASP A 347 6.42 -4.34 3.03
N PHE A 348 6.44 -4.69 4.30
CA PHE A 348 6.68 -3.77 5.40
C PHE A 348 7.70 -4.36 6.39
N ALA A 349 8.42 -3.51 7.09
CA ALA A 349 9.36 -3.92 8.11
C ALA A 349 8.73 -4.89 9.12
N VAL A 350 9.44 -5.92 9.52
CA VAL A 350 9.07 -6.95 10.51
C VAL A 350 8.00 -7.92 10.03
N VAL A 351 6.96 -7.47 9.35
CA VAL A 351 5.77 -8.29 9.01
C VAL A 351 5.73 -8.79 7.57
N GLY A 352 6.68 -8.37 6.72
CA GLY A 352 6.66 -8.73 5.30
C GLY A 352 5.37 -8.26 4.62
N ASN A 353 4.67 -9.15 3.93
CA ASN A 353 3.41 -8.80 3.24
C ASN A 353 2.16 -8.78 4.15
N ALA A 354 2.28 -9.21 5.40
CA ALA A 354 1.16 -9.26 6.34
C ALA A 354 0.86 -7.88 6.97
N VAL A 355 0.50 -6.95 6.11
CA VAL A 355 0.29 -5.53 6.45
C VAL A 355 -1.19 -5.30 6.75
N PRO A 356 -1.57 -4.70 7.89
CA PRO A 356 -2.96 -4.39 8.19
C PRO A 356 -3.48 -3.22 7.32
N ASN A 357 -4.81 -3.17 7.15
CA ASN A 357 -5.50 -2.23 6.26
C ASN A 357 -5.16 -0.76 6.52
N SER A 358 -5.00 -0.38 7.78
CA SER A 358 -4.65 0.99 8.18
C SER A 358 -3.27 1.42 7.68
N LEU A 359 -2.29 0.51 7.66
CA LEU A 359 -0.96 0.79 7.13
C LEU A 359 -0.95 0.87 5.59
N HIS A 360 -1.80 0.10 4.90
CA HIS A 360 -2.01 0.27 3.45
C HIS A 360 -2.56 1.65 3.12
N TRP A 361 -3.51 2.13 3.90
CA TRP A 361 -4.04 3.49 3.74
C TRP A 361 -2.97 4.55 4.05
N SER A 362 -2.17 4.35 5.11
CA SER A 362 -1.05 5.25 5.45
C SER A 362 -0.01 5.31 4.32
N ASP A 363 0.31 4.19 3.69
CA ASP A 363 1.19 4.16 2.51
C ASP A 363 0.62 5.02 1.38
N ALA A 364 -0.65 4.81 1.01
CA ALA A 364 -1.30 5.61 -0.03
C ALA A 364 -1.31 7.11 0.30
N LYS A 365 -1.59 7.46 1.56
CA LYS A 365 -1.58 8.85 2.05
C LYS A 365 -0.20 9.48 1.92
N LYS A 366 0.85 8.80 2.40
CA LYS A 366 2.25 9.28 2.29
C LYS A 366 2.68 9.46 0.84
N LEU A 367 2.32 8.54 -0.04
CA LEU A 367 2.63 8.62 -1.47
C LEU A 367 1.89 9.80 -2.12
N ARG A 368 0.62 9.99 -1.77
CA ARG A 368 -0.14 11.14 -2.26
C ARG A 368 0.38 12.47 -1.74
N ASP A 369 0.79 12.52 -0.47
CA ASP A 369 1.40 13.69 0.18
C ASP A 369 2.78 14.03 -0.40
N ALA A 370 3.51 13.04 -0.90
CA ALA A 370 4.72 13.25 -1.69
C ALA A 370 4.44 13.89 -3.07
N GLY A 371 3.17 14.05 -3.46
CA GLY A 371 2.78 14.66 -4.74
C GLY A 371 2.61 13.66 -5.88
N LEU A 372 2.72 12.36 -5.62
CA LEU A 372 2.51 11.33 -6.63
C LEU A 372 1.04 11.27 -7.05
N LYS A 373 0.78 10.94 -8.32
CA LYS A 373 -0.56 10.87 -8.91
C LYS A 373 -0.89 9.49 -9.49
N VAL A 374 0.11 8.65 -9.70
CA VAL A 374 -0.07 7.28 -10.18
C VAL A 374 0.83 6.31 -9.41
N ILE A 375 0.28 5.16 -9.07
CA ILE A 375 1.03 4.05 -8.47
C ILE A 375 0.93 2.85 -9.41
N ARG A 376 2.08 2.25 -9.70
CA ARG A 376 2.14 0.97 -10.37
C ARG A 376 2.29 -0.13 -9.33
N ASN A 377 1.40 -1.10 -9.37
CA ASN A 377 1.37 -2.26 -8.48
C ASN A 377 2.43 -3.29 -8.89
N ALA A 378 3.70 -2.97 -8.69
CA ALA A 378 4.78 -3.87 -9.10
C ALA A 378 5.01 -4.99 -8.08
N HIS A 379 5.12 -6.25 -8.45
CA HIS A 379 4.69 -6.83 -9.74
C HIS A 379 3.54 -7.79 -9.45
N CYS A 380 2.53 -7.33 -8.75
CA CYS A 380 1.39 -8.15 -8.31
C CYS A 380 0.21 -7.29 -7.86
N PRO A 381 -1.01 -7.84 -7.87
CA PRO A 381 -2.19 -7.19 -7.34
C PRO A 381 -2.01 -6.83 -5.86
N GLN A 382 -2.27 -5.57 -5.52
CA GLN A 382 -2.15 -5.07 -4.15
C GLN A 382 -3.36 -5.44 -3.30
N ASP A 383 -3.24 -5.19 -2.00
CA ASP A 383 -4.31 -5.37 -1.02
C ASP A 383 -5.54 -4.51 -1.38
N PRO A 384 -6.78 -5.02 -1.21
CA PRO A 384 -8.00 -4.24 -1.44
C PRO A 384 -8.07 -2.93 -0.66
N ALA A 385 -7.54 -2.89 0.56
CA ALA A 385 -7.50 -1.66 1.36
C ALA A 385 -6.61 -0.57 0.74
N PHE A 386 -5.55 -0.95 0.03
CA PHE A 386 -4.73 0.00 -0.72
C PHE A 386 -5.51 0.59 -1.92
N MET A 387 -6.27 -0.25 -2.64
CA MET A 387 -7.13 0.20 -3.73
C MET A 387 -8.23 1.16 -3.24
N ASP A 388 -8.86 0.83 -2.12
CA ASP A 388 -9.84 1.68 -1.45
C ASP A 388 -9.24 3.05 -1.05
N ALA A 389 -8.01 3.04 -0.55
CA ALA A 389 -7.29 4.25 -0.20
C ALA A 389 -6.95 5.11 -1.43
N CYS A 390 -6.54 4.47 -2.53
CA CYS A 390 -6.25 5.15 -3.80
C CYS A 390 -7.51 5.83 -4.38
N ASP A 391 -8.68 5.18 -4.28
CA ASP A 391 -9.97 5.78 -4.64
C ASP A 391 -10.23 7.07 -3.86
N GLU A 392 -10.00 7.05 -2.54
CA GLU A 392 -10.26 8.14 -1.61
C GLU A 392 -9.27 9.31 -1.75
N LEU A 393 -8.01 8.98 -1.98
CA LEU A 393 -6.90 9.94 -1.98
C LEU A 393 -6.57 10.49 -3.37
N GLY A 394 -7.21 9.98 -4.42
CA GLY A 394 -6.96 10.45 -5.79
C GLY A 394 -5.62 9.99 -6.34
N LEU A 395 -5.31 8.71 -6.22
CA LEU A 395 -4.19 8.07 -6.88
C LEU A 395 -4.71 7.21 -8.03
N PHE A 396 -4.17 7.35 -9.21
CA PHE A 396 -4.36 6.37 -10.26
C PHE A 396 -3.58 5.09 -9.92
N VAL A 397 -4.12 3.94 -10.31
CA VAL A 397 -3.46 2.65 -10.19
C VAL A 397 -3.28 2.00 -11.55
N LEU A 398 -2.05 1.64 -11.88
CA LEU A 398 -1.70 0.73 -12.94
C LEU A 398 -1.61 -0.67 -12.30
N ASP A 399 -2.57 -1.54 -12.65
CA ASP A 399 -2.81 -2.78 -11.92
C ASP A 399 -2.28 -4.00 -12.68
N ASN A 400 -1.38 -4.75 -12.02
CA ASN A 400 -0.56 -5.80 -12.61
C ASN A 400 -1.03 -7.18 -12.21
N ILE A 401 -0.91 -8.15 -13.12
CA ILE A 401 -0.89 -9.57 -12.74
C ILE A 401 0.46 -9.94 -12.11
N PRO A 402 0.53 -11.05 -11.33
CA PRO A 402 1.79 -11.49 -10.76
C PRO A 402 2.76 -11.98 -11.83
N GLY A 403 4.05 -11.64 -11.72
CA GLY A 403 5.12 -12.22 -12.53
C GLY A 403 6.22 -11.26 -12.95
N TRP A 404 7.46 -11.77 -12.98
CA TRP A 404 8.67 -11.02 -13.34
C TRP A 404 9.77 -11.93 -13.87
N GLN A 405 10.25 -11.62 -15.08
CA GLN A 405 11.40 -12.28 -15.72
C GLN A 405 11.33 -13.82 -15.72
N PHE A 406 10.14 -14.39 -15.91
CA PHE A 406 9.97 -15.83 -15.92
C PHE A 406 8.82 -16.25 -16.86
N TRP A 407 9.09 -17.25 -17.66
CA TRP A 407 8.12 -17.93 -18.51
C TRP A 407 8.27 -19.44 -18.37
N ASN A 408 7.15 -20.16 -18.41
CA ASN A 408 7.12 -21.62 -18.46
C ASN A 408 6.20 -22.04 -19.59
N ASP A 409 6.74 -22.87 -20.51
CA ASP A 409 6.00 -23.36 -21.69
C ASP A 409 4.92 -24.39 -21.34
N ALA A 410 4.86 -24.88 -20.11
CA ALA A 410 3.80 -25.77 -19.67
C ALA A 410 2.44 -25.07 -19.75
N PRO A 411 1.44 -25.67 -20.43
CA PRO A 411 0.14 -25.05 -20.68
C PRO A 411 -0.58 -24.56 -19.41
N GLU A 412 -0.41 -25.26 -18.29
CA GLU A 412 -1.01 -24.89 -17.00
C GLU A 412 -0.50 -23.56 -16.46
N PHE A 413 0.75 -23.18 -16.75
CA PHE A 413 1.28 -21.89 -16.34
C PHE A 413 0.49 -20.73 -17.01
N ALA A 414 0.37 -20.77 -18.33
CA ALA A 414 -0.40 -19.77 -19.07
C ALA A 414 -1.87 -19.75 -18.63
N GLN A 415 -2.50 -20.90 -18.41
CA GLN A 415 -3.89 -20.98 -17.96
C GLN A 415 -4.11 -20.36 -16.58
N ARG A 416 -3.14 -20.49 -15.67
CA ARG A 416 -3.17 -19.84 -14.35
C ARG A 416 -3.04 -18.33 -14.48
N VAL A 417 -2.15 -17.83 -15.35
CA VAL A 417 -2.05 -16.39 -15.67
C VAL A 417 -3.35 -15.85 -16.26
N PHE A 418 -4.01 -16.61 -17.16
CA PHE A 418 -5.31 -16.21 -17.72
C PHE A 418 -6.40 -16.16 -16.66
N SER A 419 -6.39 -17.10 -15.73
CA SER A 419 -7.29 -17.09 -14.58
C SER A 419 -7.04 -15.89 -13.67
N ASP A 420 -5.79 -15.59 -13.38
CA ASP A 420 -5.40 -14.43 -12.59
C ASP A 420 -5.84 -13.12 -13.27
N THR A 421 -5.65 -13.02 -14.58
CA THR A 421 -6.12 -11.86 -15.37
C THR A 421 -7.64 -11.66 -15.24
N ARG A 422 -8.44 -12.72 -15.38
CA ARG A 422 -9.90 -12.65 -15.20
C ARG A 422 -10.30 -12.21 -13.81
N ASN A 423 -9.70 -12.83 -12.80
CA ASN A 423 -10.00 -12.57 -11.40
C ASN A 423 -9.57 -11.16 -10.97
N LEU A 424 -8.45 -10.66 -11.49
CA LEU A 424 -7.99 -9.29 -11.28
C LEU A 424 -9.03 -8.29 -11.82
N VAL A 425 -9.44 -8.44 -13.08
CA VAL A 425 -10.45 -7.53 -13.68
C VAL A 425 -11.76 -7.58 -12.90
N ARG A 426 -12.23 -8.75 -12.51
CA ARG A 426 -13.49 -8.92 -11.74
C ARG A 426 -13.41 -8.29 -10.35
N ARG A 427 -12.25 -8.40 -9.68
CA ARG A 427 -12.02 -7.81 -8.37
C ARG A 427 -12.04 -6.28 -8.42
N ASP A 428 -11.29 -5.69 -9.38
CA ASP A 428 -10.94 -4.26 -9.32
C ASP A 428 -11.70 -3.37 -10.30
N ARG A 429 -12.54 -3.93 -11.18
CA ARG A 429 -13.25 -3.20 -12.24
C ARG A 429 -14.15 -2.04 -11.80
N ASN A 430 -14.53 -1.97 -10.52
CA ASN A 430 -15.37 -0.90 -9.99
C ASN A 430 -14.58 0.22 -9.27
N HIS A 431 -13.25 0.07 -9.10
CA HIS A 431 -12.41 1.07 -8.44
C HIS A 431 -12.27 2.35 -9.28
N ALA A 432 -12.43 3.48 -8.64
CA ALA A 432 -12.23 4.78 -9.26
C ALA A 432 -10.76 5.05 -9.63
N CYS A 433 -9.85 4.54 -8.83
CA CYS A 433 -8.40 4.68 -9.02
C CYS A 433 -7.85 3.88 -10.20
N LEU A 434 -8.55 2.84 -10.64
CA LEU A 434 -8.08 2.01 -11.74
C LEU A 434 -7.85 2.86 -13.00
N TRP A 435 -6.61 2.90 -13.46
CA TRP A 435 -6.20 3.73 -14.59
C TRP A 435 -5.90 2.89 -15.84
N MET A 436 -5.20 1.76 -15.63
CA MET A 436 -4.76 0.88 -16.70
C MET A 436 -4.52 -0.53 -16.15
N TRP A 437 -4.76 -1.53 -16.99
CA TRP A 437 -4.39 -2.92 -16.73
C TRP A 437 -3.01 -3.21 -17.29
N GLU A 438 -2.21 -3.96 -16.58
CA GLU A 438 -0.95 -4.55 -17.08
C GLU A 438 -1.06 -6.08 -16.97
N PRO A 439 -1.79 -6.72 -17.90
CA PRO A 439 -2.05 -8.15 -17.87
C PRO A 439 -0.93 -8.98 -18.49
N ILE A 440 0.31 -8.56 -18.27
CA ILE A 440 1.52 -9.20 -18.77
C ILE A 440 2.48 -9.51 -17.63
N LEU A 441 3.39 -10.43 -17.87
CA LEU A 441 4.51 -10.73 -16.98
C LEU A 441 5.64 -9.71 -17.21
N ASN A 442 6.00 -8.95 -16.18
CA ASN A 442 7.01 -7.89 -16.29
C ASN A 442 8.35 -8.43 -16.80
N GLU A 443 8.98 -7.73 -17.77
CA GLU A 443 10.31 -8.08 -18.32
C GLU A 443 10.47 -9.53 -18.75
N THR A 444 9.42 -10.14 -19.29
CA THR A 444 9.38 -11.57 -19.60
C THR A 444 9.27 -11.82 -21.11
N TRP A 445 10.00 -12.83 -21.58
CA TRP A 445 9.96 -13.26 -22.98
C TRP A 445 8.90 -14.35 -23.19
N TYR A 446 7.65 -13.97 -23.21
CA TYR A 446 6.51 -14.84 -23.52
C TYR A 446 6.18 -14.85 -25.03
N PRO A 447 5.41 -15.85 -25.52
CA PRO A 447 4.91 -15.88 -26.89
C PRO A 447 3.94 -14.71 -27.19
N ALA A 448 3.93 -14.20 -28.42
CA ALA A 448 3.02 -13.13 -28.83
C ALA A 448 1.53 -13.51 -28.69
N ASP A 449 1.19 -14.79 -28.91
CA ASP A 449 -0.17 -15.29 -28.71
C ASP A 449 -0.61 -15.23 -27.25
N PHE A 450 0.30 -15.40 -26.30
CA PHE A 450 0.03 -15.19 -24.87
C PHE A 450 -0.36 -13.73 -24.60
N ALA A 451 0.43 -12.79 -25.10
CA ALA A 451 0.15 -11.36 -24.95
C ALA A 451 -1.22 -10.99 -25.57
N LYS A 452 -1.51 -11.51 -26.75
CA LYS A 452 -2.82 -11.31 -27.38
C LYS A 452 -3.94 -11.85 -26.51
N GLN A 453 -3.80 -13.05 -25.98
CA GLN A 453 -4.85 -13.71 -25.18
C GLN A 453 -5.10 -13.00 -23.86
N THR A 454 -4.06 -12.52 -23.15
CA THR A 454 -4.27 -11.74 -21.92
C THR A 454 -4.97 -10.40 -22.22
N ARG A 455 -4.66 -9.74 -23.34
CA ARG A 455 -5.36 -8.54 -23.78
C ARG A 455 -6.82 -8.84 -24.14
N ASP A 456 -7.08 -9.93 -24.86
CA ASP A 456 -8.43 -10.36 -25.20
C ASP A 456 -9.28 -10.64 -23.95
N ILE A 457 -8.70 -11.27 -22.93
CA ILE A 457 -9.36 -11.52 -21.64
C ILE A 457 -9.77 -10.22 -20.96
N VAL A 458 -8.91 -9.21 -20.92
CA VAL A 458 -9.29 -7.89 -20.38
C VAL A 458 -10.47 -7.31 -21.14
N ASN A 459 -10.47 -7.38 -22.47
CA ASN A 459 -11.57 -6.88 -23.30
C ASN A 459 -12.88 -7.68 -23.09
N GLU A 460 -12.77 -8.99 -22.92
CA GLU A 460 -13.92 -9.85 -22.60
C GLU A 460 -14.53 -9.51 -21.25
N GLU A 461 -13.71 -9.33 -20.20
CA GLU A 461 -14.16 -9.06 -18.82
C GLU A 461 -14.58 -7.60 -18.60
N TYR A 462 -14.04 -6.66 -19.41
CA TYR A 462 -14.40 -5.25 -19.40
C TYR A 462 -14.69 -4.71 -20.80
N PRO A 463 -15.82 -5.10 -21.44
CA PRO A 463 -16.16 -4.73 -22.81
C PRO A 463 -16.80 -3.33 -22.93
N PHE A 464 -16.40 -2.39 -22.08
CA PHE A 464 -16.97 -1.05 -22.00
C PHE A 464 -15.90 0.00 -22.26
N PRO A 465 -16.30 1.25 -22.59
CA PRO A 465 -15.36 2.36 -22.76
C PRO A 465 -14.46 2.56 -21.55
N TYR A 466 -13.29 3.13 -21.80
CA TYR A 466 -12.30 3.51 -20.79
C TYR A 466 -11.56 2.33 -20.13
N SER A 467 -11.60 1.15 -20.77
CA SER A 467 -10.71 0.04 -20.44
C SER A 467 -9.46 0.13 -21.31
N THR A 468 -8.30 0.13 -20.68
CA THR A 468 -7.00 0.31 -21.33
C THR A 468 -5.99 -0.68 -20.78
N SER A 469 -5.13 -1.20 -21.63
CA SER A 469 -4.02 -2.07 -21.22
C SER A 469 -2.68 -1.56 -21.73
N GLY A 470 -1.63 -1.79 -20.93
CA GLY A 470 -0.27 -1.42 -21.27
C GLY A 470 0.70 -2.59 -21.20
N CYS A 471 1.78 -2.51 -21.96
CA CYS A 471 2.91 -3.44 -21.91
C CYS A 471 4.22 -2.79 -22.34
N ASP A 472 5.34 -3.48 -22.18
CA ASP A 472 6.64 -3.02 -22.65
C ASP A 472 6.67 -2.86 -24.18
N ALA A 473 7.22 -1.75 -24.68
CA ALA A 473 7.33 -1.45 -26.10
C ALA A 473 8.19 -2.46 -26.87
N THR A 474 9.06 -3.19 -26.16
CA THR A 474 9.93 -4.21 -26.74
C THR A 474 9.39 -5.64 -26.56
N ALA A 475 8.25 -5.81 -25.89
CA ALA A 475 7.65 -7.12 -25.65
C ALA A 475 7.06 -7.70 -26.94
N ARG A 476 7.09 -9.04 -27.06
CA ARG A 476 6.36 -9.74 -28.13
C ARG A 476 4.86 -9.53 -27.96
N GLY A 477 4.15 -9.16 -29.02
CA GLY A 477 2.71 -8.88 -28.99
C GLY A 477 2.35 -7.50 -28.44
N HIS A 478 3.32 -6.57 -28.32
CA HIS A 478 3.06 -5.19 -27.91
C HIS A 478 2.05 -4.47 -28.82
N GLU A 479 1.94 -4.88 -30.07
CA GLU A 479 1.00 -4.32 -31.05
C GLU A 479 -0.48 -4.50 -30.67
N TYR A 480 -0.80 -5.37 -29.72
CA TYR A 480 -2.16 -5.58 -29.23
C TYR A 480 -2.58 -4.61 -28.12
N TYR A 481 -1.64 -3.81 -27.58
CA TYR A 481 -1.84 -2.97 -26.41
C TYR A 481 -2.06 -1.50 -26.75
N ASP A 482 -2.73 -0.78 -25.85
CA ASP A 482 -3.14 0.61 -26.07
C ASP A 482 -2.05 1.62 -25.69
N VAL A 483 -1.26 1.29 -24.66
CA VAL A 483 -0.17 2.10 -24.13
C VAL A 483 1.11 1.27 -24.09
N LEU A 484 2.21 1.83 -24.54
CA LEU A 484 3.49 1.14 -24.54
C LEU A 484 4.45 1.77 -23.52
N PHE A 485 5.15 0.91 -22.77
CA PHE A 485 6.13 1.36 -21.81
C PHE A 485 7.49 1.50 -22.47
N ALA A 486 8.02 2.73 -22.40
CA ALA A 486 9.32 3.07 -22.97
C ALA A 486 9.90 4.30 -22.25
N HIS A 487 11.21 4.41 -22.21
CA HIS A 487 11.89 5.63 -21.78
C HIS A 487 11.85 6.70 -22.90
N PRO A 488 11.73 7.98 -22.55
CA PRO A 488 11.68 9.05 -23.55
C PRO A 488 13.01 9.32 -24.24
N THR A 489 14.11 8.88 -23.61
CA THR A 489 15.48 9.14 -24.08
C THR A 489 16.33 7.90 -23.85
N ASN A 490 17.15 7.55 -24.83
CA ASN A 490 18.23 6.56 -24.81
C ASN A 490 17.95 5.19 -25.41
N GLY A 491 18.76 4.95 -26.27
CA GLY A 491 19.43 3.88 -27.00
C GLY A 491 18.82 2.46 -27.00
N ASN A 492 18.19 2.03 -26.00
CA ASN A 492 17.60 0.69 -25.90
C ASN A 492 16.07 0.70 -26.00
N ASP A 493 15.44 1.85 -25.85
CA ASP A 493 14.01 2.03 -25.97
C ASP A 493 13.61 2.92 -27.15
N VAL A 494 12.31 3.00 -27.41
CA VAL A 494 11.79 3.79 -28.54
C VAL A 494 12.16 5.26 -28.38
N SER A 495 13.06 5.76 -29.22
CA SER A 495 13.40 7.19 -29.20
C SER A 495 12.20 8.05 -29.60
N VAL A 496 12.20 9.32 -29.18
CA VAL A 496 11.12 10.29 -29.52
C VAL A 496 10.88 10.37 -31.02
N THR A 497 11.91 10.18 -31.86
CA THR A 497 11.83 10.17 -33.28
C THR A 497 11.22 8.89 -33.91
N GLN A 498 11.18 7.82 -33.16
CA GLN A 498 10.65 6.51 -33.56
C GLN A 498 9.26 6.21 -32.97
N MET A 499 8.73 7.09 -32.14
CA MET A 499 7.41 6.89 -31.53
C MET A 499 6.30 6.95 -32.61
N ASP A 500 5.49 5.90 -32.62
CA ASP A 500 4.26 5.88 -33.43
C ASP A 500 3.26 6.89 -32.88
N LYS A 501 2.85 7.86 -33.67
CA LYS A 501 1.92 8.93 -33.26
C LYS A 501 0.52 8.43 -32.85
N ARG A 502 0.19 7.19 -33.17
CA ARG A 502 -1.07 6.55 -32.76
C ARG A 502 -1.02 6.02 -31.32
N ILE A 503 0.18 5.80 -30.78
CA ILE A 503 0.44 5.15 -29.48
C ILE A 503 0.81 6.21 -28.45
N THR A 504 0.29 6.05 -27.24
CA THR A 504 0.71 6.81 -26.05
C THR A 504 1.78 6.02 -25.32
N TYR A 505 2.80 6.71 -24.81
CA TYR A 505 3.92 6.09 -24.13
C TYR A 505 3.99 6.50 -22.65
N PHE A 506 4.50 5.59 -21.80
CA PHE A 506 4.68 5.80 -20.38
C PHE A 506 5.97 5.12 -19.91
N THR A 507 6.70 5.68 -18.97
CA THR A 507 7.84 5.00 -18.33
C THR A 507 7.38 4.27 -17.08
N ARG A 508 7.25 2.95 -17.15
CA ARG A 508 6.77 2.15 -16.01
C ARG A 508 7.74 2.15 -14.81
N GLU A 509 9.03 2.32 -15.08
CA GLU A 509 10.10 2.35 -14.06
C GLU A 509 11.19 3.34 -14.47
N TRP A 510 11.57 4.24 -13.58
CA TRP A 510 12.69 5.17 -13.81
C TRP A 510 13.41 5.48 -12.50
N GLY A 511 14.62 6.03 -12.60
CA GLY A 511 15.42 6.48 -11.45
C GLY A 511 16.35 5.42 -10.89
N ASP A 512 16.08 4.14 -11.10
CA ASP A 512 17.01 3.10 -10.71
C ASP A 512 18.24 3.14 -11.64
N ASN A 513 19.38 3.23 -11.02
CA ASN A 513 20.67 3.19 -11.70
C ASN A 513 21.44 2.02 -11.13
N VAL A 514 21.35 0.88 -11.80
CA VAL A 514 22.14 -0.29 -11.45
C VAL A 514 23.58 -0.01 -11.78
N ASP A 515 24.48 -0.14 -10.82
CA ASP A 515 25.91 -0.04 -11.11
C ASP A 515 26.43 -1.34 -11.73
N ASP A 516 27.35 -1.19 -12.68
CA ASP A 516 27.96 -2.32 -13.38
C ASP A 516 29.17 -2.91 -12.59
N TRP A 517 29.36 -2.49 -11.34
CA TRP A 517 30.49 -2.84 -10.50
C TRP A 517 30.16 -3.93 -9.46
N ASN A 518 29.01 -4.54 -9.52
CA ASN A 518 28.51 -5.51 -8.54
C ASN A 518 28.52 -4.99 -7.08
N SER A 519 28.54 -3.68 -6.89
CA SER A 519 28.46 -3.07 -5.56
C SER A 519 27.04 -2.93 -5.06
N HIS A 520 26.05 -2.98 -5.97
CA HIS A 520 24.63 -2.74 -5.72
C HIS A 520 24.32 -1.38 -5.05
N ASN A 521 25.31 -0.52 -4.97
CA ASN A 521 25.24 0.84 -4.48
C ASN A 521 25.36 1.80 -5.65
N SER A 522 24.44 2.75 -5.72
CA SER A 522 24.41 3.74 -6.80
C SER A 522 23.80 5.04 -6.27
N PRO A 523 23.85 6.13 -7.06
CA PRO A 523 23.20 7.39 -6.66
C PRO A 523 21.71 7.24 -6.35
N SER A 524 21.02 6.22 -6.89
CA SER A 524 19.62 5.93 -6.60
C SER A 524 19.40 5.06 -5.36
N ARG A 525 20.38 4.24 -4.98
CA ARG A 525 20.25 3.22 -3.93
C ARG A 525 20.98 3.67 -2.65
N VAL A 526 20.30 4.42 -1.82
CA VAL A 526 20.85 5.08 -0.61
C VAL A 526 20.03 4.73 0.61
N ALA A 527 20.62 4.03 1.57
CA ALA A 527 20.01 3.80 2.87
C ALA A 527 19.97 5.08 3.70
N ARG A 528 18.87 5.32 4.41
CA ARG A 528 18.65 6.54 5.21
C ARG A 528 19.74 6.74 6.29
N ASN A 529 20.25 5.65 6.87
CA ASN A 529 21.28 5.69 7.90
C ASN A 529 22.69 5.99 7.36
N TRP A 530 22.91 6.06 6.04
CA TRP A 530 24.18 6.53 5.50
C TRP A 530 24.37 8.04 5.67
N GLY A 531 23.29 8.74 6.02
CA GLY A 531 23.33 10.13 6.43
C GLY A 531 23.02 11.13 5.33
N GLU A 532 23.30 12.36 5.64
CA GLU A 532 22.84 13.54 4.93
C GLU A 532 23.33 13.60 3.48
N VAL A 533 24.65 13.46 3.27
CA VAL A 533 25.25 13.62 1.94
C VAL A 533 24.76 12.56 0.95
N PRO A 534 24.75 11.25 1.27
CA PRO A 534 24.17 10.25 0.38
C PRO A 534 22.69 10.50 0.05
N MET A 535 21.87 10.92 1.02
CA MET A 535 20.46 11.25 0.75
C MET A 535 20.29 12.47 -0.16
N LEU A 536 21.18 13.48 -0.07
CA LEU A 536 21.21 14.60 -1.01
C LEU A 536 21.57 14.14 -2.42
N VAL A 537 22.54 13.24 -2.55
CA VAL A 537 22.93 12.65 -3.84
C VAL A 537 21.74 11.91 -4.47
N GLN A 538 21.00 11.09 -3.71
CA GLN A 538 19.82 10.40 -4.20
C GLN A 538 18.74 11.40 -4.67
N ALA A 539 18.43 12.39 -3.86
CA ALA A 539 17.44 13.40 -4.21
C ALA A 539 17.81 14.17 -5.49
N GLN A 540 19.10 14.51 -5.65
CA GLN A 540 19.60 15.17 -6.85
C GLN A 540 19.55 14.25 -8.07
N HIS A 541 19.85 12.97 -7.91
CA HIS A 541 19.74 11.97 -8.98
C HIS A 541 18.30 11.86 -9.48
N TYR A 542 17.32 11.81 -8.60
CA TYR A 542 15.90 11.75 -9.00
C TYR A 542 15.41 13.08 -9.59
N ALA A 543 15.88 14.20 -9.10
CA ALA A 543 15.50 15.51 -9.61
C ALA A 543 16.06 15.75 -11.01
N LYS A 544 17.40 15.77 -11.11
CA LYS A 544 18.13 16.07 -12.35
C LYS A 544 19.58 15.60 -12.24
N PRO A 545 19.90 14.40 -12.72
CA PRO A 545 21.29 13.94 -12.70
C PRO A 545 22.18 14.73 -13.65
N SER A 546 23.49 14.62 -13.46
CA SER A 546 24.49 15.26 -14.30
C SER A 546 24.71 14.56 -15.66
N TYR A 547 24.13 13.39 -15.86
CA TYR A 547 24.20 12.58 -17.07
C TYR A 547 22.79 12.30 -17.59
N THR A 548 22.69 11.86 -18.85
CA THR A 548 21.42 11.63 -19.50
C THR A 548 20.74 10.39 -18.90
N TYR A 549 19.75 10.59 -18.07
CA TYR A 549 18.94 9.54 -17.45
C TYR A 549 17.50 10.02 -17.28
N THR A 550 16.53 9.11 -17.30
CA THR A 550 15.14 9.51 -17.02
C THR A 550 15.05 10.01 -15.59
N SER A 551 14.55 11.23 -15.43
CA SER A 551 14.51 11.94 -14.15
C SER A 551 13.24 12.78 -14.07
N TYR A 552 12.98 13.35 -12.89
CA TYR A 552 11.83 14.24 -12.69
C TYR A 552 11.84 15.41 -13.69
N ASP A 553 12.97 16.14 -13.79
CA ASP A 553 13.15 17.25 -14.74
C ASP A 553 13.03 16.75 -16.18
N GLY A 554 13.61 15.59 -16.50
CA GLY A 554 13.58 14.99 -17.83
C GLY A 554 12.17 14.68 -18.32
N LEU A 555 11.31 14.10 -17.44
CA LEU A 555 9.92 13.81 -17.76
C LEU A 555 9.11 15.06 -18.11
N TYR A 556 9.36 16.17 -17.42
CA TYR A 556 8.72 17.47 -17.73
C TYR A 556 9.15 18.07 -19.08
N ARG A 557 10.27 17.60 -19.66
CA ARG A 557 10.78 18.06 -20.96
C ARG A 557 10.32 17.18 -22.13
N THR A 558 9.55 16.12 -21.86
CA THR A 558 9.03 15.25 -22.92
C THR A 558 7.81 15.86 -23.61
N THR A 559 7.38 15.24 -24.71
CA THR A 559 6.14 15.61 -25.40
C THR A 559 4.93 15.03 -24.67
N ARG A 560 3.73 15.54 -24.98
CA ARG A 560 2.48 15.01 -24.42
C ARG A 560 2.22 13.54 -24.75
N GLN A 561 2.80 13.04 -25.83
CA GLN A 561 2.71 11.63 -26.23
C GLN A 561 3.33 10.69 -25.20
N HIS A 562 4.42 11.13 -24.54
CA HIS A 562 5.04 10.45 -23.41
C HIS A 562 4.46 11.02 -22.10
N ILE A 563 3.45 10.37 -21.55
CA ILE A 563 2.57 10.93 -20.52
C ILE A 563 3.15 11.01 -19.12
N GLY A 564 4.33 10.43 -18.86
CA GLY A 564 4.98 10.47 -17.55
C GLY A 564 5.63 9.15 -17.16
N GLY A 565 5.81 8.91 -15.86
CA GLY A 565 6.42 7.67 -15.39
C GLY A 565 6.40 7.46 -13.90
N CYS A 566 6.63 6.19 -13.50
CA CYS A 566 6.73 5.74 -12.12
C CYS A 566 8.19 5.58 -11.71
N LEU A 567 8.56 6.19 -10.58
CA LEU A 567 9.87 5.99 -9.95
C LEU A 567 10.02 4.52 -9.51
N TRP A 568 11.17 3.94 -9.72
CA TRP A 568 11.61 2.74 -9.02
C TRP A 568 12.52 3.14 -7.86
N HIS A 569 12.09 3.19 -6.60
CA HIS A 569 10.86 2.71 -6.04
C HIS A 569 10.29 3.72 -5.00
N SER A 570 9.05 3.53 -4.52
CA SER A 570 8.46 4.39 -3.48
C SER A 570 9.09 4.18 -2.10
N PHE A 571 9.30 2.93 -1.73
CA PHE A 571 9.83 2.50 -0.44
C PHE A 571 11.06 1.63 -0.64
N ASP A 572 11.96 1.63 0.32
CA ASP A 572 12.95 0.55 0.40
C ASP A 572 12.21 -0.77 0.59
N HIS A 573 12.63 -1.83 -0.10
CA HIS A 573 11.95 -3.12 -0.07
C HIS A 573 12.91 -4.29 0.03
N GLN A 574 12.40 -5.43 0.46
CA GLN A 574 13.16 -6.65 0.66
C GLN A 574 13.29 -7.42 -0.65
N ARG A 575 14.48 -7.97 -0.91
CA ARG A 575 14.81 -8.71 -2.13
C ARG A 575 15.13 -10.16 -1.85
N GLY A 576 14.87 -11.03 -2.82
CA GLY A 576 15.27 -12.42 -2.75
C GLY A 576 16.75 -12.61 -3.10
N TYR A 577 17.20 -12.04 -4.21
CA TYR A 577 18.52 -12.34 -4.79
C TYR A 577 19.69 -11.64 -4.08
N HIS A 578 19.47 -10.60 -3.31
CA HIS A 578 20.54 -9.82 -2.68
C HIS A 578 20.36 -9.76 -1.15
N PRO A 579 21.46 -9.87 -0.36
CA PRO A 579 21.38 -9.78 1.11
C PRO A 579 20.96 -8.40 1.61
N ASP A 580 21.28 -7.31 0.87
CA ASP A 580 20.83 -5.98 1.21
C ASP A 580 19.47 -5.69 0.57
N PRO A 581 18.59 -4.94 1.25
CA PRO A 581 17.35 -4.43 0.65
C PRO A 581 17.63 -3.54 -0.56
N PHE A 582 16.62 -3.31 -1.35
CA PHE A 582 16.65 -2.23 -2.34
C PHE A 582 16.50 -0.89 -1.63
N TYR A 583 17.52 -0.06 -1.65
CA TYR A 583 17.53 1.24 -0.98
C TYR A 583 17.09 2.42 -1.87
N GLY A 584 16.45 2.15 -2.98
CA GLY A 584 15.98 3.17 -3.93
C GLY A 584 14.68 3.87 -3.56
N GLY A 585 14.09 3.57 -2.42
CA GLY A 585 12.89 4.24 -1.94
C GLY A 585 13.12 5.72 -1.63
N ILE A 586 12.07 6.54 -1.80
CA ILE A 586 12.05 7.91 -1.24
C ILE A 586 11.76 7.89 0.26
N MET A 587 11.34 6.76 0.78
CA MET A 587 11.17 6.44 2.20
C MET A 587 11.79 5.07 2.50
N ASP A 588 12.20 4.84 3.75
CA ASP A 588 12.74 3.57 4.18
C ASP A 588 11.65 2.49 4.41
N VAL A 589 12.04 1.29 4.85
CA VAL A 589 11.13 0.15 5.08
C VAL A 589 10.04 0.41 6.14
N PHE A 590 10.23 1.38 7.04
CA PHE A 590 9.22 1.89 7.98
C PHE A 590 8.48 3.13 7.48
N ARG A 591 8.68 3.49 6.22
CA ARG A 591 8.12 4.71 5.60
C ARG A 591 8.62 6.00 6.24
N GLN A 592 9.82 5.99 6.83
CA GLN A 592 10.47 7.20 7.30
C GLN A 592 11.10 7.94 6.09
N PRO A 593 10.88 9.25 5.94
CA PRO A 593 11.27 9.97 4.74
C PRO A 593 12.80 10.11 4.61
N LYS A 594 13.27 10.05 3.38
CA LYS A 594 14.58 10.52 2.94
C LYS A 594 14.46 11.93 2.36
N TYR A 595 15.58 12.58 2.02
CA TYR A 595 15.51 13.91 1.39
C TYR A 595 14.82 13.89 0.00
N SER A 596 14.89 12.77 -0.70
CA SER A 596 14.14 12.57 -1.94
C SER A 596 12.63 12.68 -1.76
N TYR A 597 12.06 12.25 -0.63
CA TYR A 597 10.63 12.46 -0.31
C TYR A 597 10.25 13.95 -0.34
N TYR A 598 11.04 14.80 0.32
CA TYR A 598 10.78 16.25 0.36
C TYR A 598 11.03 16.91 -0.99
N MET A 599 11.98 16.40 -1.78
CA MET A 599 12.16 16.84 -3.16
C MET A 599 10.91 16.58 -4.00
N PHE A 600 10.32 15.38 -3.91
CA PHE A 600 9.05 15.07 -4.56
C PHE A 600 7.92 15.94 -4.02
N GLN A 601 7.79 16.07 -2.72
CA GLN A 601 6.77 16.87 -2.06
C GLN A 601 6.80 18.34 -2.50
N SER A 602 7.98 18.90 -2.75
CA SER A 602 8.15 20.26 -3.24
C SER A 602 7.63 20.49 -4.67
N GLN A 603 7.26 19.42 -5.39
CA GLN A 603 6.75 19.56 -6.75
C GLN A 603 5.20 19.69 -6.80
N ARG A 604 4.53 19.61 -5.64
CA ARG A 604 3.07 19.72 -5.53
C ARG A 604 2.59 21.13 -5.86
N ASP A 605 1.39 21.20 -6.47
CA ASP A 605 0.64 22.45 -6.58
C ASP A 605 0.14 22.91 -5.20
N ILE A 606 0.14 24.20 -4.98
CA ILE A 606 -0.52 24.81 -3.81
C ILE A 606 -2.01 25.01 -4.17
N LEU A 607 -2.89 24.27 -3.49
CA LEU A 607 -4.33 24.40 -3.68
C LEU A 607 -4.93 25.16 -2.49
N LYS A 608 -5.96 25.97 -2.76
CA LYS A 608 -6.68 26.72 -1.74
C LYS A 608 -7.76 25.91 -1.04
N GLU A 609 -8.31 24.91 -1.75
CA GLU A 609 -9.35 24.04 -1.22
C GLU A 609 -8.75 22.91 -0.39
N GLU A 610 -9.45 22.58 0.69
CA GLU A 610 -9.12 21.41 1.51
C GLU A 610 -9.31 20.12 0.73
N ARG A 611 -8.35 19.20 0.85
CA ARG A 611 -8.33 17.88 0.22
C ARG A 611 -8.01 16.81 1.26
N PRO A 612 -8.31 15.54 0.98
CA PRO A 612 -7.92 14.44 1.87
C PRO A 612 -6.40 14.17 1.89
N PHE A 613 -5.62 14.97 1.19
CA PHE A 613 -4.16 14.92 1.11
C PHE A 613 -3.57 16.33 1.23
N GLU A 614 -2.26 16.40 1.48
CA GLU A 614 -1.55 17.65 1.66
C GLU A 614 -1.49 18.49 0.38
N THR A 615 -1.88 19.75 0.46
CA THR A 615 -1.95 20.69 -0.68
C THR A 615 -1.34 22.06 -0.38
N GLY A 616 -0.84 22.23 0.83
CA GLY A 616 -0.32 23.52 1.30
C GLY A 616 1.06 23.87 0.78
N PRO A 617 1.48 25.12 1.00
CA PRO A 617 2.86 25.55 0.81
C PRO A 617 3.78 24.78 1.75
N MET A 618 4.99 24.44 1.27
CA MET A 618 5.99 23.76 2.05
C MET A 618 7.37 24.36 1.81
N VAL A 619 8.22 24.27 2.81
CA VAL A 619 9.65 24.46 2.76
C VAL A 619 10.32 23.45 3.67
N HIS A 620 11.41 22.86 3.24
CA HIS A 620 12.18 21.89 4.00
C HIS A 620 13.68 22.14 3.82
N ILE A 621 14.40 22.30 4.92
CA ILE A 621 15.85 22.44 4.93
C ILE A 621 16.47 21.04 4.98
N ALA A 622 17.07 20.60 3.88
CA ALA A 622 17.80 19.33 3.83
C ALA A 622 19.24 19.52 4.35
N HIS A 623 19.36 19.81 5.64
CA HIS A 623 20.64 20.07 6.32
C HIS A 623 20.45 19.90 7.83
N GLU A 624 21.39 19.25 8.51
CA GLU A 624 21.23 18.89 9.93
C GLU A 624 22.22 19.64 10.85
N MET A 625 23.01 20.55 10.30
CA MET A 625 24.01 21.32 11.05
C MET A 625 24.97 20.46 11.91
N THR A 626 25.35 19.29 11.38
CA THR A 626 26.30 18.36 12.03
C THR A 626 27.73 18.67 11.59
N PRO A 627 28.75 18.03 12.22
CA PRO A 627 30.13 18.12 11.75
C PRO A 627 30.37 17.60 10.32
N PHE A 628 29.46 16.75 9.83
CA PHE A 628 29.54 16.12 8.52
C PHE A 628 28.61 16.76 7.48
N SER A 629 27.83 17.75 7.90
CA SER A 629 26.94 18.48 7.00
C SER A 629 27.74 19.29 5.97
N PRO A 630 27.27 19.40 4.71
CA PRO A 630 27.97 20.16 3.68
C PRO A 630 27.96 21.66 3.99
N LYS A 631 28.88 22.42 3.37
CA LYS A 631 28.88 23.89 3.47
C LYS A 631 27.66 24.49 2.78
N ASP A 632 27.21 23.89 1.71
CA ASP A 632 26.04 24.32 0.96
C ASP A 632 24.78 23.83 1.64
N VAL A 633 23.75 24.67 1.69
CA VAL A 633 22.44 24.31 2.26
C VAL A 633 21.43 24.08 1.15
N THR A 634 20.89 22.88 1.08
CA THR A 634 19.83 22.53 0.14
C THR A 634 18.45 22.75 0.79
N VAL A 635 17.54 23.36 0.04
CA VAL A 635 16.16 23.61 0.46
C VAL A 635 15.19 23.13 -0.63
N TYR A 636 14.16 22.41 -0.24
CA TYR A 636 13.04 22.01 -1.09
C TYR A 636 11.81 22.86 -0.76
N SER A 637 11.17 23.43 -1.79
CA SER A 637 9.99 24.27 -1.59
C SER A 637 9.12 24.35 -2.85
N ASN A 638 7.81 24.36 -2.67
CA ASN A 638 6.85 24.67 -3.73
C ASN A 638 6.47 26.17 -3.78
N CYS A 639 7.01 26.99 -2.89
CA CYS A 639 6.76 28.44 -2.84
C CYS A 639 7.44 29.18 -4.00
N GLU A 640 6.99 30.40 -4.30
CA GLU A 640 7.52 31.27 -5.36
C GLU A 640 8.94 31.77 -5.05
N GLU A 641 9.16 32.11 -3.77
CA GLU A 641 10.46 32.58 -3.28
C GLU A 641 10.81 31.85 -1.99
N VAL A 642 12.10 31.67 -1.75
CA VAL A 642 12.66 31.14 -0.50
C VAL A 642 13.73 32.09 0.02
N ARG A 643 13.58 32.47 1.29
CA ARG A 643 14.56 33.22 2.03
C ARG A 643 15.19 32.32 3.08
N LEU A 644 16.50 32.09 2.99
CA LEU A 644 17.29 31.37 3.98
C LEU A 644 18.05 32.34 4.85
N THR A 645 17.87 32.26 6.15
CA THR A 645 18.62 33.02 7.15
C THR A 645 19.50 32.06 7.95
N PHE A 646 20.82 32.32 7.94
CA PHE A 646 21.71 31.80 8.96
C PHE A 646 21.85 32.88 10.00
N ASN A 647 21.36 32.67 11.23
CA ASN A 647 21.28 33.72 12.23
C ASN A 647 22.63 34.28 12.67
N ARG A 648 23.72 33.55 12.45
CA ARG A 648 25.07 34.00 12.71
C ARG A 648 25.46 35.20 11.81
N GLY A 649 25.61 36.34 12.40
CA GLY A 649 25.90 37.58 11.69
C GLY A 649 24.73 38.14 10.87
N GLY A 650 23.53 37.57 10.99
CA GLY A 650 22.34 38.03 10.29
C GLY A 650 22.38 37.86 8.77
N LYS A 651 23.19 36.93 8.28
CA LYS A 651 23.38 36.72 6.85
C LYS A 651 22.12 36.06 6.24
N GLN A 652 21.58 36.69 5.20
CA GLN A 652 20.42 36.20 4.47
C GLN A 652 20.73 35.89 3.03
N TYR A 653 20.09 34.86 2.50
CA TYR A 653 20.18 34.42 1.11
C TYR A 653 18.74 34.38 0.57
N SER A 654 18.56 34.64 -0.70
CA SER A 654 17.25 34.59 -1.34
C SER A 654 17.29 33.84 -2.66
N TYR A 655 16.22 33.15 -2.97
CA TYR A 655 16.00 32.48 -4.23
C TYR A 655 14.59 32.79 -4.70
N LYS A 656 14.45 33.12 -5.99
CA LYS A 656 13.16 33.32 -6.64
C LYS A 656 13.04 32.33 -7.81
N LYS A 657 11.90 31.64 -7.88
CA LYS A 657 11.61 30.75 -9.00
C LYS A 657 11.68 31.51 -10.32
N PRO A 658 12.27 30.91 -11.38
CA PRO A 658 12.20 31.48 -12.72
C PRO A 658 10.76 31.64 -13.19
N ALA A 659 10.45 32.71 -13.89
CA ALA A 659 9.13 32.98 -14.45
C ALA A 659 8.78 31.98 -15.59
N THR A 660 9.78 31.49 -16.30
CA THR A 660 9.65 30.47 -17.36
C THR A 660 9.64 29.08 -16.73
N LYS A 661 8.54 28.35 -16.92
CA LYS A 661 8.41 26.96 -16.45
C LYS A 661 9.06 26.03 -17.49
N GLU A 662 10.33 25.78 -17.35
CA GLU A 662 11.02 24.74 -18.07
C GLU A 662 11.48 23.63 -17.11
N GLY A 663 11.12 22.37 -17.41
CA GLY A 663 11.45 21.23 -16.58
C GLY A 663 10.58 21.12 -15.32
N MET A 664 11.17 20.61 -14.22
CA MET A 664 10.44 20.36 -12.98
C MET A 664 9.84 21.64 -12.37
N PRO A 665 8.64 21.55 -11.75
CA PRO A 665 7.91 22.75 -11.25
C PRO A 665 8.65 23.54 -10.20
N SER A 666 9.44 22.86 -9.35
CA SER A 666 10.18 23.48 -8.26
C SER A 666 11.62 22.96 -8.28
N PRO A 667 12.56 23.70 -8.91
CA PRO A 667 13.95 23.32 -8.93
C PRO A 667 14.55 23.15 -7.53
N VAL A 668 15.51 22.26 -7.40
CA VAL A 668 16.28 22.09 -6.16
C VAL A 668 17.06 23.37 -5.88
N ILE A 669 16.86 23.95 -4.70
CA ILE A 669 17.49 25.19 -4.29
C ILE A 669 18.75 24.85 -3.48
N THR A 670 19.92 25.36 -3.89
CA THR A 670 21.16 25.20 -3.14
C THR A 670 21.79 26.56 -2.89
N PHE A 671 21.83 26.94 -1.62
CA PHE A 671 22.56 28.14 -1.17
C PHE A 671 24.01 27.79 -0.90
N LYS A 672 24.93 28.50 -1.54
CA LYS A 672 26.34 28.18 -1.50
C LYS A 672 27.05 28.79 -0.29
N ASP A 673 28.02 28.06 0.29
CA ASP A 673 28.90 28.51 1.37
C ASP A 673 28.18 29.16 2.57
N VAL A 674 27.08 28.54 3.01
CA VAL A 674 26.24 29.04 4.13
C VAL A 674 26.80 28.57 5.46
N TYR A 675 27.11 27.26 5.56
CA TYR A 675 27.42 26.57 6.81
C TYR A 675 28.95 26.44 7.03
N ASP A 676 29.43 26.78 8.24
CA ASP A 676 30.78 26.58 8.67
C ASP A 676 30.85 25.92 10.04
N PHE A 677 31.10 24.61 10.03
CA PHE A 677 31.21 23.82 11.27
C PHE A 677 32.30 24.33 12.20
N MET A 678 33.47 24.75 11.68
CA MET A 678 34.60 25.22 12.52
C MET A 678 34.25 26.52 13.25
N ALA A 679 33.47 27.35 12.59
CA ALA A 679 32.94 28.56 13.21
C ALA A 679 31.92 28.25 14.30
N LEU A 680 31.04 27.25 14.11
CA LEU A 680 30.12 26.74 15.14
C LEU A 680 30.88 26.09 16.30
N LYS A 681 31.91 25.31 16.04
CA LYS A 681 32.74 24.70 17.05
C LYS A 681 33.38 25.77 17.96
N ALA A 682 33.88 26.88 17.39
CA ALA A 682 34.41 27.98 18.15
C ALA A 682 33.34 28.62 19.08
N LEU A 683 32.09 28.66 18.68
CA LEU A 683 30.98 29.12 19.53
C LEU A 683 30.64 28.13 20.61
N SER A 684 30.68 26.83 20.30
CA SER A 684 30.46 25.76 21.26
C SER A 684 31.41 25.85 22.45
N CYS A 685 32.69 26.18 22.20
CA CYS A 685 33.68 26.41 23.25
C CYS A 685 33.34 27.61 24.16
N LYS A 686 32.46 28.50 23.70
CA LYS A 686 31.91 29.64 24.46
C LYS A 686 30.53 29.41 25.02
N GLY A 687 29.99 28.22 24.93
CA GLY A 687 28.66 27.87 25.39
C GLY A 687 27.48 28.51 24.60
N ARG A 688 27.71 28.98 23.38
CA ARG A 688 26.75 29.77 22.60
C ARG A 688 26.12 29.02 21.40
N ILE A 689 26.44 27.74 21.18
CA ILE A 689 25.99 27.00 19.99
C ILE A 689 24.44 26.80 19.93
N ALA A 690 23.77 26.84 21.07
CA ALA A 690 22.32 26.68 21.15
C ALA A 690 21.55 27.84 20.49
N ASP A 691 22.17 28.95 20.29
CA ASP A 691 21.59 30.16 19.70
C ASP A 691 21.67 30.17 18.16
N GLU A 692 22.37 29.18 17.58
CA GLU A 692 22.57 29.11 16.13
C GLU A 692 21.46 28.30 15.45
N TYR A 693 21.02 28.79 14.30
CA TYR A 693 19.99 28.12 13.49
C TYR A 693 20.05 28.51 12.01
N LEU A 694 19.51 27.65 11.18
CA LEU A 694 19.05 27.93 9.82
C LEU A 694 17.54 28.09 9.84
N LEU A 695 17.03 29.16 9.24
CA LEU A 695 15.60 29.40 9.04
C LEU A 695 15.35 29.61 7.56
N ALA A 696 14.54 28.73 6.96
CA ALA A 696 14.05 28.91 5.61
C ALA A 696 12.57 29.32 5.65
N GLU A 697 12.24 30.41 4.93
CA GLU A 697 10.90 30.95 4.82
C GLU A 697 10.43 30.86 3.36
N GLY A 698 9.30 30.19 3.14
CA GLY A 698 8.64 30.11 1.84
C GLY A 698 7.67 31.27 1.65
N ILE A 699 7.76 31.95 0.53
CA ILE A 699 7.01 33.19 0.23
C ILE A 699 6.14 32.95 -1.01
N VAL A 700 4.85 33.32 -0.89
CA VAL A 700 3.87 33.33 -1.97
C VAL A 700 3.12 34.66 -1.92
N ASP A 701 2.94 35.32 -3.05
CA ASP A 701 2.32 36.65 -3.14
C ASP A 701 2.98 37.68 -2.16
N GLY A 702 4.30 37.60 -1.98
CA GLY A 702 5.06 38.48 -1.08
C GLY A 702 4.86 38.21 0.41
N LYS A 703 4.15 37.17 0.80
CA LYS A 703 3.89 36.81 2.21
C LYS A 703 4.61 35.50 2.56
N VAL A 704 5.16 35.46 3.78
CA VAL A 704 5.67 34.22 4.34
C VAL A 704 4.49 33.29 4.66
N VAL A 705 4.45 32.09 4.04
CA VAL A 705 3.35 31.12 4.15
C VAL A 705 3.83 29.78 4.72
N ALA A 706 5.12 29.52 4.73
CA ALA A 706 5.72 28.32 5.32
C ALA A 706 7.08 28.67 5.90
N ALA A 707 7.52 27.95 6.92
CA ALA A 707 8.84 28.10 7.50
C ALA A 707 9.36 26.77 8.03
N ASP A 708 10.67 26.57 7.93
CA ASP A 708 11.37 25.45 8.55
C ASP A 708 12.63 25.95 9.26
N THR A 709 12.94 25.33 10.40
CA THR A 709 14.07 25.74 11.24
C THR A 709 14.90 24.54 11.66
N VAL A 710 16.18 24.56 11.38
CA VAL A 710 17.13 23.54 11.81
C VAL A 710 18.12 24.15 12.80
N ARG A 711 18.43 23.40 13.85
CA ARG A 711 19.37 23.75 14.90
C ARG A 711 20.39 22.62 15.11
N PRO A 712 21.64 22.94 15.46
CA PRO A 712 22.60 21.90 15.86
C PRO A 712 22.07 21.16 17.10
N ALA A 713 21.95 19.86 17.04
CA ALA A 713 21.54 19.06 18.19
C ALA A 713 22.67 19.03 19.25
N LEU A 714 22.32 19.39 20.48
CA LEU A 714 23.20 19.37 21.62
C LEU A 714 23.39 17.95 22.18
N ARG A 715 23.77 17.83 23.47
CA ARG A 715 23.92 16.52 24.11
C ARG A 715 22.58 15.81 24.19
N PRO A 716 22.55 14.47 23.97
CA PRO A 716 21.34 13.67 24.18
C PRO A 716 20.83 13.87 25.62
N SER A 717 19.56 14.17 25.79
CA SER A 717 18.95 14.42 27.10
C SER A 717 17.61 13.73 27.31
N LYS A 718 16.89 13.44 26.24
CA LYS A 718 15.58 12.79 26.30
C LYS A 718 15.31 11.95 25.06
N ILE A 719 14.37 11.01 25.20
CA ILE A 719 13.75 10.30 24.07
C ILE A 719 12.37 10.92 23.85
N ILE A 720 12.09 11.32 22.61
CA ILE A 720 10.76 11.78 22.19
C ILE A 720 10.08 10.69 21.37
N LEU A 721 8.75 10.61 21.45
CA LEU A 721 7.95 9.63 20.71
C LEU A 721 6.79 10.31 19.99
N TRP A 722 6.43 9.77 18.84
CA TRP A 722 5.20 10.13 18.12
C TRP A 722 4.66 8.93 17.35
N ILE A 723 3.35 8.97 17.05
CA ILE A 723 2.71 7.99 16.19
C ILE A 723 2.85 8.46 14.74
N ASP A 724 3.42 7.63 13.88
CA ASP A 724 3.52 7.84 12.44
C ASP A 724 2.47 6.97 11.72
N HIS A 725 1.22 7.40 11.82
CA HIS A 725 0.06 6.63 11.33
C HIS A 725 -1.02 7.50 10.67
N GLU A 726 -0.63 8.63 10.14
CA GLU A 726 -1.50 9.52 9.37
C GLU A 726 -2.86 9.82 10.06
N LYS A 727 -2.85 9.88 11.40
CA LYS A 727 -4.02 10.14 12.27
C LYS A 727 -5.15 9.10 12.14
N GLN A 728 -4.84 7.89 11.71
CA GLN A 728 -5.79 6.78 11.71
C GLN A 728 -6.12 6.32 13.14
N PRO A 729 -7.34 5.85 13.41
CA PRO A 729 -7.60 5.15 14.68
C PRO A 729 -6.99 3.75 14.64
N LEU A 730 -6.32 3.34 15.69
CA LEU A 730 -5.92 1.95 15.90
C LEU A 730 -7.15 1.12 16.30
N ARG A 731 -7.51 0.09 15.53
CA ARG A 731 -8.67 -0.75 15.78
C ARG A 731 -8.31 -1.97 16.63
N ALA A 732 -9.12 -2.27 17.64
CA ALA A 732 -8.92 -3.43 18.53
C ALA A 732 -9.50 -4.70 17.89
N ASP A 733 -8.86 -5.19 16.87
CA ASP A 733 -9.21 -6.40 16.12
C ASP A 733 -8.16 -7.51 16.21
N GLY A 734 -7.08 -7.26 16.98
CA GLY A 734 -5.97 -8.18 17.14
C GLY A 734 -4.98 -8.22 15.99
N SER A 735 -5.16 -7.36 14.99
CA SER A 735 -4.37 -7.33 13.76
C SER A 735 -3.85 -5.94 13.43
N ASP A 736 -4.65 -4.91 13.66
CA ASP A 736 -4.32 -3.53 13.32
C ASP A 736 -3.09 -3.04 14.11
N ALA A 737 -2.25 -2.26 13.46
CA ALA A 737 -0.97 -1.82 14.01
C ALA A 737 -0.66 -0.37 13.65
N VAL A 738 0.12 0.28 14.50
CA VAL A 738 0.66 1.61 14.28
C VAL A 738 2.18 1.60 14.33
N VAL A 739 2.81 2.46 13.54
CA VAL A 739 4.24 2.77 13.67
C VAL A 739 4.39 3.84 14.76
N VAL A 740 5.16 3.54 15.79
CA VAL A 740 5.61 4.55 16.76
C VAL A 740 7.09 4.79 16.52
N VAL A 741 7.47 6.03 16.37
CA VAL A 741 8.86 6.43 16.17
C VAL A 741 9.40 7.04 17.46
N ALA A 742 10.51 6.49 17.95
CA ALA A 742 11.29 7.12 19.02
C ALA A 742 12.49 7.84 18.43
N ALA A 743 12.85 8.98 18.98
CA ALA A 743 14.04 9.69 18.60
C ALA A 743 14.85 10.14 19.80
N VAL A 744 16.17 9.99 19.70
CA VAL A 744 17.11 10.55 20.68
C VAL A 744 17.24 12.04 20.42
N ALA A 745 16.89 12.86 21.39
CA ALA A 745 16.86 14.31 21.26
C ALA A 745 17.66 15.03 22.37
N ASP A 746 18.00 16.25 22.11
CA ASP A 746 18.56 17.17 23.11
C ASP A 746 17.43 17.76 24.00
N GLN A 747 17.82 18.62 24.94
CA GLN A 747 16.88 19.27 25.85
C GLN A 747 15.82 20.12 25.14
N ASN A 748 16.12 20.65 23.94
CA ASN A 748 15.24 21.50 23.14
C ASN A 748 14.35 20.68 22.17
N GLY A 749 14.60 19.36 22.07
CA GLY A 749 13.86 18.47 21.16
C GLY A 749 14.51 18.31 19.78
N ASN A 750 15.69 18.85 19.55
CA ASN A 750 16.41 18.64 18.30
C ASN A 750 16.94 17.20 18.25
N ILE A 751 16.60 16.48 17.18
CA ILE A 751 16.96 15.07 17.01
C ILE A 751 18.47 14.93 16.79
N LYS A 752 19.08 14.02 17.52
CA LYS A 752 20.50 13.67 17.42
C LYS A 752 20.73 12.70 16.25
N ARG A 753 20.82 13.22 15.03
CA ARG A 753 20.90 12.42 13.79
C ARG A 753 22.07 11.43 13.74
N LEU A 754 23.22 11.80 14.34
CA LEU A 754 24.41 10.93 14.39
C LEU A 754 24.41 9.94 15.55
N ASN A 755 23.31 9.83 16.30
CA ASN A 755 23.19 8.80 17.34
C ASN A 755 22.95 7.44 16.69
N ASN A 756 23.70 6.41 17.12
CA ASN A 756 23.64 5.03 16.67
C ASN A 756 23.50 4.03 17.82
N ASP A 757 23.00 4.45 18.96
CA ASP A 757 22.67 3.59 20.10
C ASP A 757 21.45 2.70 19.79
N TYR A 758 20.98 1.97 20.81
CA TYR A 758 19.78 1.14 20.72
C TYR A 758 18.72 1.67 21.69
N ILE A 759 17.47 1.66 21.23
CA ILE A 759 16.29 1.97 22.06
C ILE A 759 15.53 0.67 22.33
N LYS A 760 15.24 0.43 23.61
CA LYS A 760 14.33 -0.64 24.05
C LYS A 760 12.97 -0.05 24.36
N PHE A 761 11.94 -0.79 24.00
CA PHE A 761 10.55 -0.43 24.18
C PHE A 761 9.88 -1.37 25.20
N PHE A 762 8.97 -0.81 25.96
CA PHE A 762 8.10 -1.55 26.86
C PHE A 762 6.67 -1.04 26.70
N VAL A 763 5.72 -1.96 26.49
CA VAL A 763 4.31 -1.65 26.28
C VAL A 763 3.45 -2.18 27.42
N GLU A 764 2.49 -1.37 27.88
CA GLU A 764 1.49 -1.69 28.89
C GLU A 764 0.08 -1.46 28.30
N GLY A 765 -0.89 -2.23 28.75
CA GLY A 765 -2.29 -2.09 28.35
C GLY A 765 -2.64 -2.91 27.11
N GLU A 766 -3.52 -2.38 26.24
CA GLU A 766 -4.15 -3.13 25.14
C GLU A 766 -3.34 -3.06 23.82
N GLY A 767 -2.03 -3.23 23.92
CA GLY A 767 -1.10 -3.28 22.79
C GLY A 767 0.01 -4.30 22.99
N ARG A 768 0.65 -4.72 21.90
CA ARG A 768 1.83 -5.59 21.89
C ARG A 768 2.86 -5.11 20.86
N ILE A 769 4.14 -5.34 21.16
CA ILE A 769 5.23 -5.09 20.22
C ILE A 769 5.32 -6.26 19.24
N LEU A 770 5.41 -5.97 17.93
CA LEU A 770 5.64 -6.99 16.90
C LEU A 770 7.13 -7.26 16.72
N GLY A 771 7.51 -8.54 16.82
CA GLY A 771 8.90 -8.99 16.75
C GLY A 771 9.66 -8.78 18.08
N GLY A 772 10.76 -9.48 18.21
CA GLY A 772 11.60 -9.50 19.41
C GLY A 772 13.05 -9.13 19.12
N ALA A 773 13.94 -9.50 20.04
CA ALA A 773 15.38 -9.27 19.92
C ALA A 773 16.02 -10.12 18.82
N ASP A 774 15.46 -11.26 18.53
CA ASP A 774 15.88 -12.20 17.48
C ASP A 774 15.82 -11.59 16.09
N VAL A 775 14.89 -10.66 15.86
CA VAL A 775 14.72 -9.92 14.60
C VAL A 775 15.07 -8.44 14.73
N MET A 776 15.72 -8.03 15.82
CA MET A 776 16.09 -6.64 16.12
C MET A 776 14.89 -5.66 16.08
N ALA A 777 13.69 -6.17 16.30
CA ALA A 777 12.50 -5.33 16.40
C ALA A 777 12.32 -4.71 17.80
N ASN A 778 12.96 -5.28 18.82
CA ASN A 778 13.08 -4.70 20.15
C ASN A 778 14.21 -5.42 20.93
N PRO A 779 15.34 -4.79 21.24
CA PRO A 779 15.66 -3.37 21.03
C PRO A 779 15.89 -3.02 19.56
N VAL A 780 15.61 -1.76 19.21
CA VAL A 780 15.73 -1.24 17.85
C VAL A 780 17.01 -0.40 17.73
N PRO A 781 17.87 -0.65 16.71
CA PRO A 781 19.00 0.24 16.45
C PRO A 781 18.51 1.61 15.99
N VAL A 782 19.11 2.66 16.53
CA VAL A 782 18.83 4.04 16.11
C VAL A 782 19.48 4.27 14.75
N LYS A 783 18.68 4.59 13.73
CA LYS A 783 19.11 4.91 12.39
C LYS A 783 18.76 6.36 12.07
N TRP A 784 19.74 7.18 11.77
CA TRP A 784 19.55 8.61 11.53
C TRP A 784 18.75 9.32 12.63
N GLY A 785 19.10 9.01 13.89
CA GLY A 785 18.50 9.59 15.10
C GLY A 785 17.13 9.05 15.50
N THR A 786 16.55 8.11 14.76
CA THR A 786 15.22 7.54 15.02
C THR A 786 15.24 6.02 15.12
N ALA A 787 14.28 5.47 15.86
CA ALA A 787 14.05 4.03 16.04
C ALA A 787 12.53 3.76 15.97
N PRO A 788 12.00 3.31 14.84
CA PRO A 788 10.59 2.97 14.69
C PRO A 788 10.29 1.57 15.24
N VAL A 789 9.08 1.39 15.79
CA VAL A 789 8.56 0.12 16.30
C VAL A 789 7.11 -0.06 15.89
N LEU A 790 6.69 -1.30 15.60
CA LEU A 790 5.30 -1.66 15.34
C LEU A 790 4.59 -2.04 16.64
N ILE A 791 3.49 -1.35 16.93
CA ILE A 791 2.59 -1.65 18.05
C ILE A 791 1.26 -2.13 17.48
N GLN A 792 0.94 -3.40 17.73
CA GLN A 792 -0.32 -4.03 17.32
C GLN A 792 -1.33 -3.94 18.47
N SER A 793 -2.60 -3.77 18.12
CA SER A 793 -3.71 -3.80 19.08
C SER A 793 -3.97 -5.20 19.61
N THR A 794 -4.61 -5.29 20.79
CA THR A 794 -5.29 -6.51 21.25
C THR A 794 -6.72 -6.56 20.67
N LEU A 795 -7.48 -7.58 21.06
CA LEU A 795 -8.91 -7.71 20.71
C LEU A 795 -9.82 -6.80 21.58
N LYS A 796 -9.25 -6.14 22.57
CA LYS A 796 -9.99 -5.31 23.51
C LYS A 796 -9.62 -3.84 23.31
N PRO A 797 -10.59 -2.96 23.02
CA PRO A 797 -10.32 -1.53 22.94
C PRO A 797 -9.88 -0.98 24.30
N GLY A 798 -8.85 -0.16 24.30
CA GLY A 798 -8.33 0.36 25.54
C GLY A 798 -7.09 1.22 25.41
N LYS A 799 -6.54 1.60 26.56
CA LYS A 799 -5.33 2.40 26.66
C LYS A 799 -4.09 1.57 26.38
N ILE A 800 -3.13 2.20 25.73
CA ILE A 800 -1.80 1.67 25.44
C ILE A 800 -0.80 2.71 25.92
N LYS A 801 0.17 2.27 26.71
CA LYS A 801 1.28 3.10 27.17
C LYS A 801 2.59 2.49 26.69
N LEU A 802 3.33 3.23 25.91
CA LEU A 802 4.63 2.84 25.39
C LEU A 802 5.72 3.64 26.09
N THR A 803 6.70 2.95 26.66
CA THR A 803 7.90 3.55 27.24
C THR A 803 9.11 3.19 26.41
N ALA A 804 9.90 4.18 26.01
CA ALA A 804 11.15 4.01 25.26
C ALA A 804 12.33 4.47 26.10
N SER A 805 13.38 3.65 26.19
CA SER A 805 14.60 3.96 26.95
C SER A 805 15.83 3.47 26.21
N MET A 806 16.98 4.07 26.50
CA MET A 806 18.27 3.58 25.95
C MET A 806 18.54 2.15 26.46
N LEU A 807 19.06 1.32 25.57
CA LEU A 807 19.45 -0.04 25.94
C LEU A 807 20.65 -0.03 26.89
N PHE A 808 21.64 0.78 26.57
CA PHE A 808 22.87 0.90 27.39
C PHE A 808 22.85 2.17 28.22
N GLU A 809 23.20 2.03 29.49
CA GLU A 809 23.30 3.16 30.42
C GLU A 809 24.72 3.71 30.37
N GLY A 810 24.91 4.86 29.72
CA GLY A 810 26.15 5.63 29.78
C GLY A 810 26.14 6.69 30.89
N SER A 811 27.23 7.43 31.03
CA SER A 811 27.33 8.54 31.99
C SER A 811 26.33 9.69 31.75
N GLN A 812 25.69 9.69 30.59
CA GLN A 812 24.69 10.70 30.17
C GLN A 812 23.48 9.98 29.58
N LYS A 813 22.71 9.33 30.43
CA LYS A 813 21.49 8.63 30.03
C LYS A 813 20.39 9.62 29.70
N PRO A 814 19.87 9.63 28.46
CA PRO A 814 18.66 10.38 28.14
C PRO A 814 17.46 9.92 28.97
N VAL A 815 16.61 10.87 29.37
CA VAL A 815 15.35 10.56 30.04
C VAL A 815 14.47 9.73 29.11
N SER A 816 13.89 8.64 29.63
CA SER A 816 12.98 7.78 28.88
C SER A 816 11.77 8.56 28.36
N GLY A 817 11.37 8.28 27.15
CA GLY A 817 10.15 8.81 26.54
C GLY A 817 8.95 7.95 26.90
N VAL A 818 7.79 8.57 27.05
CA VAL A 818 6.51 7.89 27.26
C VAL A 818 5.49 8.44 26.30
N LEU A 819 4.71 7.55 25.69
CA LEU A 819 3.59 7.88 24.82
C LEU A 819 2.36 7.09 25.24
N GLU A 820 1.24 7.80 25.44
CA GLU A 820 -0.05 7.18 25.74
C GLU A 820 -1.02 7.45 24.58
N PHE A 821 -1.70 6.40 24.15
CA PHE A 821 -2.74 6.44 23.12
C PHE A 821 -3.78 5.34 23.39
N SER A 822 -4.76 5.17 22.52
CA SER A 822 -5.82 4.18 22.73
C SER A 822 -6.23 3.55 21.42
N SER A 823 -6.62 2.28 21.50
CA SER A 823 -7.34 1.60 20.43
C SER A 823 -8.86 1.82 20.57
N VAL A 824 -9.57 1.75 19.43
CA VAL A 824 -11.03 1.82 19.34
C VAL A 824 -11.60 0.45 18.95
N ALA A 825 -12.89 0.23 19.19
CA ALA A 825 -13.54 -1.03 18.84
C ALA A 825 -13.41 -1.35 17.35
N ALA A 826 -13.32 -2.64 17.04
CA ALA A 826 -13.36 -3.13 15.67
C ALA A 826 -14.66 -2.70 14.95
N SER A 827 -14.57 -2.41 13.67
CA SER A 827 -15.71 -1.93 12.85
C SER A 827 -16.62 -3.07 12.36
N VAL A 828 -16.13 -4.31 12.41
CA VAL A 828 -16.81 -5.51 11.94
C VAL A 828 -16.88 -6.52 13.08
N PRO A 829 -17.96 -7.29 13.25
CA PRO A 829 -18.02 -8.36 14.24
C PRO A 829 -16.90 -9.38 14.03
N LEU A 830 -16.25 -9.78 15.12
CA LEU A 830 -15.13 -10.72 15.12
C LEU A 830 -15.61 -12.13 15.48
N VAL A 831 -15.12 -13.14 14.77
CA VAL A 831 -15.38 -14.56 15.04
C VAL A 831 -14.11 -15.22 15.55
N TYR A 832 -14.11 -15.64 16.82
CA TYR A 832 -12.99 -16.33 17.44
C TYR A 832 -13.43 -17.09 18.69
N ASP A 833 -12.64 -18.06 19.11
CA ASP A 833 -12.73 -18.69 20.41
C ASP A 833 -11.96 -17.87 21.45
N ALA A 834 -12.63 -17.53 22.56
CA ALA A 834 -12.05 -16.65 23.60
C ALA A 834 -10.87 -17.30 24.34
N SER A 835 -10.88 -18.64 24.48
CA SER A 835 -9.79 -19.37 25.14
C SER A 835 -8.54 -19.41 24.24
N GLU A 836 -8.71 -19.56 22.95
CA GLU A 836 -7.61 -19.47 21.97
C GLU A 836 -7.05 -18.06 21.91
N ALA A 837 -7.92 -17.05 21.84
CA ALA A 837 -7.51 -15.66 21.83
C ALA A 837 -6.68 -15.27 23.07
N ALA A 838 -6.99 -15.86 24.23
CA ALA A 838 -6.20 -15.67 25.44
C ALA A 838 -4.78 -16.29 25.38
N SER A 839 -4.54 -17.20 24.43
CA SER A 839 -3.23 -17.83 24.22
C SER A 839 -2.33 -17.05 23.28
N ILE A 840 -2.81 -15.97 22.64
CA ILE A 840 -1.99 -15.12 21.78
C ILE A 840 -0.84 -14.52 22.60
N PRO A 841 0.42 -14.72 22.22
CA PRO A 841 1.57 -14.22 22.99
C PRO A 841 1.50 -12.71 23.20
N HIS A 842 1.63 -12.28 24.45
CA HIS A 842 1.69 -10.87 24.80
C HIS A 842 3.15 -10.43 24.88
N THR A 843 3.67 -9.79 23.86
CA THR A 843 5.04 -9.30 23.87
C THR A 843 5.09 -7.93 24.51
N THR A 844 5.46 -7.87 25.78
CA THR A 844 5.58 -6.61 26.53
C THR A 844 6.91 -5.90 26.32
N GLY A 845 7.85 -6.51 25.59
CA GLY A 845 9.19 -5.97 25.35
C GLY A 845 10.22 -6.34 26.41
N HIS A 846 10.10 -7.50 27.06
CA HIS A 846 11.21 -8.01 27.86
C HIS A 846 12.44 -8.22 26.97
N VAL A 847 13.46 -7.41 27.18
CA VAL A 847 14.72 -7.50 26.49
C VAL A 847 15.50 -8.70 27.04
N LEU A 848 15.75 -9.69 26.19
CA LEU A 848 16.65 -10.78 26.52
C LEU A 848 18.06 -10.22 26.79
N ASP A 849 18.81 -10.91 27.63
CA ASP A 849 20.18 -10.51 27.99
C ASP A 849 21.08 -10.50 26.76
N VAL A 850 21.32 -9.33 26.21
CA VAL A 850 22.08 -9.09 24.95
C VAL A 850 23.54 -9.55 25.10
N SER A 851 24.07 -9.65 26.33
CA SER A 851 25.45 -10.06 26.57
C SER A 851 25.75 -11.52 26.14
N ARG A 852 24.73 -12.37 26.08
CA ARG A 852 24.84 -13.75 25.59
C ARG A 852 24.52 -13.94 24.12
N GLN A 853 23.78 -13.03 23.48
CA GLN A 853 23.40 -13.14 22.07
C GLN A 853 24.46 -12.58 21.11
N SER A 854 25.27 -11.63 21.51
CA SER A 854 26.19 -10.96 20.61
C SER A 854 27.25 -11.87 19.95
N SER A 855 27.74 -12.88 20.65
CA SER A 855 28.73 -13.81 20.09
C SER A 855 28.13 -14.89 19.16
N VAL A 856 26.87 -15.28 19.42
CA VAL A 856 26.16 -16.29 18.58
C VAL A 856 25.66 -15.61 17.30
N ASN A 857 25.15 -14.40 17.39
CA ASN A 857 24.64 -13.65 16.24
C ASN A 857 25.77 -13.25 15.26
N ILE A 858 26.94 -12.85 15.74
CA ILE A 858 28.07 -12.49 14.87
C ILE A 858 28.55 -13.70 14.05
N LEU A 859 28.63 -14.89 14.66
CA LEU A 859 29.03 -16.10 13.95
C LEU A 859 27.95 -16.57 12.95
N GLU A 860 26.69 -16.38 13.28
CA GLU A 860 25.57 -16.74 12.43
C GLU A 860 25.41 -15.73 11.28
N GLU A 861 25.64 -14.46 11.54
CA GLU A 861 25.70 -13.40 10.54
C GLU A 861 26.90 -13.57 9.58
N GLN A 862 28.05 -13.97 10.09
CA GLN A 862 29.19 -14.35 9.26
C GLN A 862 28.92 -15.59 8.41
N ARG A 863 28.25 -16.61 8.95
CA ARG A 863 27.79 -17.78 8.18
C ARG A 863 26.81 -17.38 7.08
N ARG A 864 25.78 -16.57 7.41
CA ARG A 864 24.81 -16.05 6.45
C ARG A 864 25.49 -15.22 5.36
N SER A 865 26.45 -14.39 5.72
CA SER A 865 27.24 -13.59 4.77
C SER A 865 28.03 -14.48 3.78
N VAL A 866 28.66 -15.54 4.25
CA VAL A 866 29.42 -16.50 3.39
C VAL A 866 28.47 -17.32 2.50
N GLU A 867 27.32 -17.73 3.03
CA GLU A 867 26.32 -18.46 2.30
C GLU A 867 25.66 -17.56 1.23
N ASN A 868 25.34 -16.33 1.56
CA ASN A 868 24.82 -15.34 0.64
C ASN A 868 25.82 -14.98 -0.47
N ALA A 869 27.11 -14.85 -0.15
CA ALA A 869 28.14 -14.61 -1.16
C ALA A 869 28.27 -15.77 -2.17
N LYS A 870 28.10 -17.03 -1.72
CA LYS A 870 28.04 -18.18 -2.61
C LYS A 870 26.81 -18.18 -3.50
N ARG A 871 25.68 -17.77 -2.94
CA ARG A 871 24.40 -17.66 -3.60
C ARG A 871 24.39 -16.58 -4.68
N LEU A 872 24.96 -15.41 -4.39
CA LEU A 872 25.16 -14.33 -5.36
C LEU A 872 25.94 -14.79 -6.59
N LYS A 873 27.06 -15.49 -6.38
CA LYS A 873 27.85 -16.03 -7.50
C LYS A 873 27.07 -17.04 -8.36
N GLU A 874 26.20 -17.82 -7.76
CA GLU A 874 25.35 -18.74 -8.51
C GLU A 874 24.24 -18.01 -9.28
N VAL A 875 23.65 -16.97 -8.70
CA VAL A 875 22.67 -16.10 -9.37
C VAL A 875 23.32 -15.34 -10.54
N GLU A 876 24.52 -14.78 -10.32
CA GLU A 876 25.28 -14.10 -11.37
C GLU A 876 25.58 -15.04 -12.53
N ARG A 877 26.01 -16.28 -12.24
CA ARG A 877 26.24 -17.31 -13.28
C ARG A 877 24.96 -17.65 -14.06
N GLN A 878 23.82 -17.78 -13.38
CA GLN A 878 22.54 -18.07 -14.01
C GLN A 878 22.00 -16.88 -14.81
N GLN A 879 22.29 -15.66 -14.39
CA GLN A 879 21.93 -14.45 -15.15
C GLN A 879 22.82 -14.30 -16.39
N GLU A 880 24.09 -14.68 -16.32
CA GLU A 880 24.99 -14.74 -17.47
C GLU A 880 24.54 -15.80 -18.47
N GLU A 881 24.20 -17.01 -18.01
CA GLU A 881 23.63 -18.08 -18.85
C GLU A 881 22.32 -17.63 -19.52
N PHE A 882 21.43 -16.94 -18.78
CA PHE A 882 20.19 -16.37 -19.33
C PHE A 882 20.45 -15.20 -20.32
N GLY A 883 21.53 -14.47 -20.14
CA GLY A 883 21.97 -13.38 -21.02
C GLY A 883 22.62 -13.88 -22.32
N GLU A 884 23.27 -15.02 -22.32
CA GLU A 884 23.83 -15.66 -23.50
C GLU A 884 22.76 -16.26 -24.43
N ASP A 885 21.66 -16.79 -23.86
CA ASP A 885 20.49 -17.24 -24.64
C ASP A 885 19.71 -16.08 -25.31
N ARG A 886 20.07 -14.83 -25.00
CA ARG A 886 19.50 -13.62 -25.61
C ARG A 886 20.27 -13.11 -26.83
N LYS A 887 21.50 -13.64 -27.11
CA LYS A 887 22.27 -13.32 -28.30
C LYS A 887 22.00 -14.33 -29.42
#